data_d72801f3fa949475e6908581d8031e51
#
_entry.id   d72801f3fa949475e6908581d8031e51
#
_cell.length_a   1.000
_cell.length_b   1.000
_cell.length_c   1.000
_cell.angle_alpha   90.00
_cell.angle_beta   90.00
_cell.angle_gamma   90.00
#
_symmetry.space_group_name_H-M   'P 1'
#
loop_
_entity.id
_entity.type
_entity.pdbx_description
1 polymer ?
#
loop_
_entity_poly.entity_id
_entity_poly.type
_entity_poly.pdbx_seq_one_letter_code
_entity_poly.pdbx_strand_id
1 'polypeptide(L)'
;MAKNTTIDPPDNGGDIIEEPINEALSKRYLAYALSTITARALPDARDGLKPVHRRILYAMSQLGLNPTGGHRKSATVVGEVIGKYHPHGDQSIYDAMVRLAQDFATRAPLVDGQGNFGNIDGDAAAAFRYTEAKLTPAAMLLLEGLDDDAVDFRETYDGTHKEPVVLASGFPNLLVNGSSGIAVGMATSIPPHNPAECIDAAIHLLDHPKATVDDLLKIVTGPDFPTGGVIVETKEGLREVYATGRGGIRCQAKWTREDLGRGMWRIIVTEIPYQVQKSKLMERLAELIETKKAPMLEDAMDESTEDVRIVLTPKTRAVEPDVFMASLFRQCELETRFPVNMNVLDHGVPKVMGLRELLNCYIDHRREVIVRRATHRLKKIENRLEILDGLLKAYLNIDEVIRIIRYEDDPKAVMIRKFRLSEVQVEAILNMRLRALRKLEEIEIQREHKELSDEKREIELLLGSTSRQWTEVKRQLKAAREIFDPAKKLGKRRSNFGVAKEIDTEAALEALIVKEPVTVVLSSMGWIRALKGHNQKLDDLKFKEGDELALSLECQTTDKVILMASGGRAFTIGADKLPGGRGHGEPIRLNLEVPESETIVEMLIPEAKARRVVASSKGYGFIVQDAELISSTRKGKIILNVGPKEKLAVCIKVEGDLTASIGKNRKLVIFKTEELPEMARGKGVKIQSFADGGLLDLKTFARADGLSWSDSAGRQQSADDWKDWIGKRAQSGRLAPRGFNKNGKFSGG
;
A
#
# COMPACT_ATOMS: atom_id res chain seq x y z
N MET A 1 10.78 3.44 -57.45
CA MET A 1 12.23 3.77 -57.32
C MET A 1 12.33 5.01 -56.44
N ALA A 2 12.52 4.84 -55.16
CA ALA A 2 12.74 5.93 -54.19
C ALA A 2 14.24 6.24 -54.18
N LYS A 3 14.59 7.49 -54.50
CA LYS A 3 15.99 7.96 -54.45
C LYS A 3 16.39 8.07 -52.98
N ASN A 4 17.38 7.24 -52.58
CA ASN A 4 18.11 7.46 -51.34
C ASN A 4 18.88 8.78 -51.49
N THR A 5 18.41 9.84 -50.82
CA THR A 5 19.23 11.00 -50.56
C THR A 5 20.08 10.71 -49.34
N THR A 6 21.33 10.33 -49.57
CA THR A 6 22.38 10.40 -48.54
C THR A 6 22.59 11.85 -48.19
N ILE A 7 22.28 12.20 -46.96
CA ILE A 7 22.63 13.49 -46.33
C ILE A 7 24.11 13.30 -45.91
N ASP A 8 25.01 13.99 -46.59
CA ASP A 8 26.42 14.04 -46.13
C ASP A 8 26.46 14.75 -44.75
N PRO A 9 27.16 14.17 -43.76
CA PRO A 9 27.31 14.81 -42.47
C PRO A 9 28.09 16.12 -42.60
N PRO A 10 27.83 17.13 -41.76
CA PRO A 10 28.57 18.37 -41.78
C PRO A 10 30.06 18.12 -41.50
N ASP A 11 30.89 18.73 -42.32
CA ASP A 11 32.36 18.64 -42.25
C ASP A 11 32.89 19.40 -41.01
N ASN A 12 32.68 18.84 -39.85
CA ASN A 12 33.19 19.29 -38.57
C ASN A 12 34.20 18.28 -38.03
N GLY A 13 35.33 18.11 -38.63
CA GLY A 13 36.59 17.55 -38.12
C GLY A 13 36.58 16.60 -36.90
N GLY A 14 35.50 15.88 -36.65
CA GLY A 14 35.38 14.89 -35.60
C GLY A 14 35.38 13.49 -36.15
N ASP A 15 36.11 12.58 -35.54
CA ASP A 15 36.16 11.16 -35.88
C ASP A 15 34.74 10.55 -35.73
N ILE A 16 34.23 10.00 -36.83
CA ILE A 16 32.97 9.23 -36.80
C ILE A 16 33.32 7.82 -36.33
N ILE A 17 32.89 7.49 -35.10
CA ILE A 17 33.05 6.14 -34.54
C ILE A 17 31.76 5.37 -34.76
N GLU A 18 31.83 4.28 -35.52
CA GLU A 18 30.71 3.33 -35.64
C GLU A 18 30.58 2.52 -34.35
N GLU A 19 29.45 2.66 -33.63
CA GLU A 19 29.10 1.88 -32.45
C GLU A 19 27.79 1.12 -32.70
N PRO A 20 27.76 -0.23 -32.48
CA PRO A 20 26.51 -0.99 -32.59
C PRO A 20 25.44 -0.43 -31.70
N ILE A 21 24.20 -0.24 -32.22
CA ILE A 21 23.11 0.40 -31.51
C ILE A 21 22.75 -0.29 -30.19
N ASN A 22 22.89 -1.61 -30.12
CA ASN A 22 22.66 -2.39 -28.91
C ASN A 22 23.69 -2.06 -27.80
N GLU A 23 24.95 -1.84 -28.16
CA GLU A 23 26.01 -1.47 -27.22
C GLU A 23 25.85 -0.03 -26.76
N ALA A 24 25.60 0.91 -27.69
CA ALA A 24 25.37 2.29 -27.40
C ALA A 24 24.13 2.48 -26.48
N LEU A 25 23.03 1.78 -26.77
CA LEU A 25 21.83 1.79 -25.94
C LEU A 25 22.11 1.18 -24.56
N SER A 26 22.80 0.03 -24.49
CA SER A 26 23.10 -0.63 -23.22
C SER A 26 23.95 0.25 -22.31
N LYS A 27 25.02 0.86 -22.83
CA LYS A 27 25.90 1.77 -22.08
C LYS A 27 25.14 3.00 -21.58
N ARG A 28 24.38 3.67 -22.46
CA ARG A 28 23.63 4.88 -22.13
C ARG A 28 22.49 4.58 -21.15
N TYR A 29 21.78 3.44 -21.35
CA TYR A 29 20.72 3.03 -20.44
C TYR A 29 21.26 2.66 -19.06
N LEU A 30 22.42 1.98 -18.99
CA LEU A 30 23.07 1.69 -17.71
C LEU A 30 23.48 2.98 -16.99
N ALA A 31 24.10 3.94 -17.70
CA ALA A 31 24.47 5.24 -17.13
C ALA A 31 23.24 6.00 -16.62
N TYR A 32 22.15 6.01 -17.39
CA TYR A 32 20.88 6.62 -16.98
C TYR A 32 20.29 5.91 -15.76
N ALA A 33 20.27 4.57 -15.75
CA ALA A 33 19.77 3.77 -14.64
C ALA A 33 20.56 4.06 -13.36
N LEU A 34 21.90 4.02 -13.42
CA LEU A 34 22.76 4.34 -12.28
C LEU A 34 22.51 5.76 -11.77
N SER A 35 22.46 6.76 -12.66
CA SER A 35 22.17 8.15 -12.30
C SER A 35 20.79 8.27 -11.61
N THR A 36 19.77 7.59 -12.16
CA THR A 36 18.41 7.63 -11.58
C THR A 36 18.37 6.98 -10.20
N ILE A 37 19.12 5.89 -10.00
CA ILE A 37 19.20 5.18 -8.72
C ILE A 37 19.95 6.06 -7.69
N THR A 38 21.18 6.47 -8.01
CA THR A 38 22.09 7.08 -7.01
C THR A 38 21.89 8.59 -6.85
N ALA A 39 21.47 9.31 -7.88
CA ALA A 39 21.36 10.76 -7.86
C ALA A 39 19.94 11.32 -7.87
N ARG A 40 18.89 10.47 -7.81
CA ARG A 40 17.50 10.95 -7.86
C ARG A 40 16.54 10.24 -6.91
N ALA A 41 16.43 8.88 -6.99
CA ALA A 41 15.29 8.17 -6.45
C ALA A 41 15.52 7.63 -5.04
N LEU A 42 16.70 7.08 -4.73
CA LEU A 42 16.98 6.48 -3.44
C LEU A 42 17.52 7.50 -2.43
N PRO A 43 17.09 7.44 -1.16
CA PRO A 43 17.66 8.24 -0.08
C PRO A 43 19.00 7.65 0.38
N ASP A 44 19.90 8.50 0.90
CA ASP A 44 21.09 8.04 1.62
C ASP A 44 20.70 7.50 3.01
N ALA A 45 21.27 6.36 3.40
CA ALA A 45 20.93 5.72 4.68
C ALA A 45 21.30 6.59 5.89
N ARG A 46 22.30 7.47 5.76
CA ARG A 46 22.86 8.30 6.82
C ARG A 46 21.98 9.49 7.18
N ASP A 47 21.45 10.20 6.18
CA ASP A 47 20.63 11.41 6.40
C ASP A 47 19.16 11.28 5.94
N GLY A 48 18.83 10.21 5.25
CA GLY A 48 17.47 9.95 4.78
C GLY A 48 16.99 10.83 3.64
N LEU A 49 17.87 11.58 3.02
CA LEU A 49 17.53 12.58 2.02
C LEU A 49 17.89 12.13 0.61
N LYS A 50 17.02 12.49 -0.33
CA LYS A 50 17.37 12.49 -1.74
C LYS A 50 18.18 13.75 -2.07
N PRO A 51 18.97 13.75 -3.17
CA PRO A 51 19.78 14.92 -3.53
C PRO A 51 19.01 16.24 -3.61
N VAL A 52 17.80 16.23 -4.17
CA VAL A 52 16.95 17.44 -4.27
C VAL A 52 16.59 18.00 -2.89
N HIS A 53 16.20 17.13 -1.94
CA HIS A 53 15.84 17.55 -0.58
C HIS A 53 17.05 18.12 0.16
N ARG A 54 18.21 17.46 0.05
CA ARG A 54 19.47 17.92 0.65
C ARG A 54 19.89 19.28 0.12
N ARG A 55 19.80 19.49 -1.19
CA ARG A 55 20.09 20.76 -1.85
C ARG A 55 19.16 21.87 -1.44
N ILE A 56 17.86 21.61 -1.28
CA ILE A 56 16.88 22.57 -0.79
C ILE A 56 17.25 23.02 0.63
N LEU A 57 17.45 22.09 1.55
CA LEU A 57 17.78 22.41 2.95
C LEU A 57 19.12 23.15 3.05
N TYR A 58 20.13 22.73 2.29
CA TYR A 58 21.43 23.41 2.25
C TYR A 58 21.31 24.82 1.68
N ALA A 59 20.62 25.02 0.56
CA ALA A 59 20.39 26.35 -0.01
C ALA A 59 19.64 27.28 0.97
N MET A 60 18.62 26.76 1.66
CA MET A 60 17.91 27.54 2.69
C MET A 60 18.81 27.93 3.85
N SER A 61 19.73 27.06 4.26
CA SER A 61 20.75 27.39 5.28
C SER A 61 21.70 28.47 4.81
N GLN A 62 22.21 28.39 3.57
CA GLN A 62 23.08 29.38 2.97
C GLN A 62 22.38 30.76 2.82
N LEU A 63 21.08 30.76 2.59
CA LEU A 63 20.25 31.97 2.57
C LEU A 63 19.94 32.53 3.98
N GLY A 64 20.38 31.87 5.06
CA GLY A 64 20.13 32.26 6.44
C GLY A 64 18.67 32.14 6.88
N LEU A 65 17.90 31.23 6.30
CA LEU A 65 16.47 31.03 6.60
C LEU A 65 16.27 30.23 7.88
N ASN A 66 16.77 30.72 8.99
CA ASN A 66 16.69 30.04 10.29
C ASN A 66 15.27 30.09 10.90
N PRO A 67 14.93 29.19 11.82
CA PRO A 67 13.59 29.13 12.45
C PRO A 67 13.19 30.42 13.18
N THR A 68 14.16 31.16 13.74
CA THR A 68 13.96 32.42 14.45
C THR A 68 13.83 33.62 13.53
N GLY A 69 14.18 33.47 12.25
CA GLY A 69 14.11 34.53 11.23
C GLY A 69 12.72 34.64 10.58
N GLY A 70 12.59 35.60 9.68
CA GLY A 70 11.40 35.77 8.84
C GLY A 70 11.37 34.78 7.69
N HIS A 71 10.16 34.50 7.19
CA HIS A 71 9.97 33.75 5.95
C HIS A 71 10.49 34.55 4.75
N ARG A 72 10.92 33.82 3.70
CA ARG A 72 11.22 34.41 2.38
C ARG A 72 10.43 33.75 1.29
N LYS A 73 10.20 34.43 0.17
CA LYS A 73 9.51 33.89 -0.98
C LYS A 73 10.08 32.54 -1.41
N SER A 74 9.25 31.56 -1.62
CA SER A 74 9.65 30.24 -2.12
C SER A 74 10.41 30.36 -3.45
N ALA A 75 10.06 31.35 -4.27
CA ALA A 75 10.77 31.67 -5.50
C ALA A 75 12.27 31.96 -5.30
N THR A 76 12.65 32.57 -4.18
CA THR A 76 14.07 32.82 -3.86
C THR A 76 14.80 31.51 -3.59
N VAL A 77 14.18 30.60 -2.83
CA VAL A 77 14.75 29.27 -2.55
C VAL A 77 14.88 28.44 -3.82
N VAL A 78 13.81 28.37 -4.64
CA VAL A 78 13.81 27.62 -5.89
C VAL A 78 14.88 28.19 -6.85
N GLY A 79 14.99 29.53 -6.97
CA GLY A 79 16.00 30.17 -7.80
C GLY A 79 17.43 29.88 -7.35
N GLU A 80 17.69 29.86 -6.04
CA GLU A 80 19.00 29.51 -5.48
C GLU A 80 19.38 28.07 -5.77
N VAL A 81 18.41 27.15 -5.58
CA VAL A 81 18.62 25.72 -5.80
C VAL A 81 18.87 25.39 -7.26
N ILE A 82 18.06 25.94 -8.19
CA ILE A 82 18.22 25.66 -9.62
C ILE A 82 19.49 26.29 -10.17
N GLY A 83 19.82 27.49 -9.70
CA GLY A 83 20.97 28.23 -10.21
C GLY A 83 22.32 27.65 -9.78
N LYS A 84 22.42 27.08 -8.59
CA LYS A 84 23.72 26.65 -8.01
C LYS A 84 23.87 25.15 -7.83
N TYR A 85 22.77 24.41 -7.55
CA TYR A 85 22.90 23.04 -7.04
C TYR A 85 22.18 22.00 -7.88
N HIS A 86 21.01 22.33 -8.44
CA HIS A 86 20.12 21.31 -9.04
C HIS A 86 19.61 21.70 -10.42
N PRO A 87 20.27 21.28 -11.53
CA PRO A 87 19.96 21.70 -12.89
C PRO A 87 18.74 20.96 -13.46
N HIS A 88 17.58 21.11 -12.80
CA HIS A 88 16.31 20.50 -13.19
C HIS A 88 15.18 21.52 -13.10
N GLY A 89 13.97 21.16 -13.60
CA GLY A 89 12.84 22.08 -13.63
C GLY A 89 12.46 22.66 -12.26
N ASP A 90 12.14 23.95 -12.23
CA ASP A 90 11.72 24.70 -11.04
C ASP A 90 10.53 24.09 -10.30
N GLN A 91 9.54 23.61 -11.05
CA GLN A 91 8.37 22.95 -10.48
C GLN A 91 8.75 21.71 -9.66
N SER A 92 9.69 20.90 -10.12
CA SER A 92 10.13 19.71 -9.40
C SER A 92 10.81 20.03 -8.07
N ILE A 93 11.56 21.12 -8.03
CA ILE A 93 12.22 21.63 -6.82
C ILE A 93 11.16 22.16 -5.85
N TYR A 94 10.20 22.95 -6.36
CA TYR A 94 9.12 23.49 -5.56
C TYR A 94 8.24 22.38 -4.96
N ASP A 95 7.83 21.39 -5.75
CA ASP A 95 7.02 20.26 -5.27
C ASP A 95 7.74 19.44 -4.19
N ALA A 96 9.06 19.28 -4.31
CA ALA A 96 9.87 18.67 -3.27
C ALA A 96 9.88 19.50 -1.97
N MET A 97 10.03 20.83 -2.08
CA MET A 97 9.97 21.74 -0.94
C MET A 97 8.59 21.75 -0.29
N VAL A 98 7.52 21.76 -1.09
CA VAL A 98 6.13 21.67 -0.62
C VAL A 98 5.93 20.43 0.25
N ARG A 99 6.39 19.26 -0.21
CA ARG A 99 6.29 18.03 0.58
C ARG A 99 7.02 18.09 1.92
N LEU A 100 8.17 18.75 1.97
CA LEU A 100 8.92 18.93 3.22
C LEU A 100 8.20 19.85 4.22
N ALA A 101 7.23 20.66 3.76
CA ALA A 101 6.43 21.56 4.58
C ALA A 101 5.09 20.97 5.03
N GLN A 102 4.56 19.96 4.31
CA GLN A 102 3.24 19.37 4.58
C GLN A 102 3.26 18.46 5.81
N ASP A 103 2.50 18.76 6.84
CA ASP A 103 2.43 18.00 8.10
C ASP A 103 1.58 16.72 8.00
N PHE A 104 0.81 16.58 6.90
CA PHE A 104 0.11 15.34 6.53
C PHE A 104 0.94 14.42 5.60
N ALA A 105 2.03 14.93 5.01
CA ALA A 105 2.94 14.16 4.15
C ALA A 105 4.25 13.78 4.85
N THR A 106 4.75 14.63 5.75
CA THR A 106 6.04 14.50 6.43
C THR A 106 5.82 14.42 7.94
N ARG A 107 6.35 13.41 8.61
CA ARG A 107 6.11 13.17 10.06
C ARG A 107 6.73 14.26 10.95
N ALA A 108 7.91 14.72 10.59
CA ALA A 108 8.60 15.87 11.17
C ALA A 108 8.96 16.84 10.03
N PRO A 109 8.11 17.83 9.71
CA PRO A 109 8.37 18.79 8.64
C PRO A 109 9.72 19.48 8.79
N LEU A 110 10.43 19.63 7.68
CA LEU A 110 11.75 20.26 7.63
C LEU A 110 11.68 21.70 7.12
N VAL A 111 10.59 22.06 6.47
CA VAL A 111 10.29 23.40 5.98
C VAL A 111 9.07 23.94 6.73
N ASP A 112 9.15 25.16 7.19
CA ASP A 112 8.03 25.93 7.74
C ASP A 112 7.51 26.85 6.63
N GLY A 113 6.34 26.50 6.09
CA GLY A 113 5.70 27.18 4.97
C GLY A 113 4.64 28.18 5.42
N GLN A 114 4.62 29.34 4.79
CA GLN A 114 3.58 30.35 4.96
C GLN A 114 2.82 30.56 3.65
N GLY A 115 1.48 30.46 3.71
CA GLY A 115 0.60 30.47 2.54
C GLY A 115 0.01 29.09 2.26
N ASN A 116 -0.53 28.89 1.07
CA ASN A 116 -1.14 27.63 0.66
C ASN A 116 -0.08 26.66 0.14
N PHE A 117 0.25 25.64 0.94
CA PHE A 117 1.13 24.50 0.59
C PHE A 117 0.35 23.23 0.24
N GLY A 118 -0.91 23.35 -0.22
CA GLY A 118 -1.77 22.22 -0.49
C GLY A 118 -2.46 21.70 0.77
N ASN A 119 -3.35 20.72 0.59
CA ASN A 119 -4.13 20.14 1.68
C ASN A 119 -4.31 18.61 1.51
N ILE A 120 -4.96 17.99 2.48
CA ILE A 120 -5.23 16.55 2.50
C ILE A 120 -6.28 16.13 1.44
N ASP A 121 -7.04 17.08 0.90
CA ASP A 121 -7.99 16.83 -0.19
C ASP A 121 -7.27 16.52 -1.51
N GLY A 122 -6.00 16.91 -1.61
CA GLY A 122 -5.19 16.73 -2.80
C GLY A 122 -5.10 17.98 -3.66
N ASP A 123 -5.56 19.14 -3.15
CA ASP A 123 -5.36 20.42 -3.82
C ASP A 123 -3.88 20.77 -3.91
N ALA A 124 -3.49 21.30 -5.06
CA ALA A 124 -2.13 21.71 -5.30
C ALA A 124 -1.74 22.94 -4.45
N ALA A 125 -0.46 23.04 -4.10
CA ALA A 125 0.07 24.25 -3.50
C ALA A 125 -0.09 25.45 -4.46
N ALA A 126 -0.24 26.66 -3.91
CA ALA A 126 -0.18 27.88 -4.68
C ALA A 126 1.19 28.04 -5.36
N ALA A 127 1.27 28.77 -6.47
CA ALA A 127 2.54 28.97 -7.17
C ALA A 127 3.59 29.61 -6.25
N PHE A 128 4.85 29.18 -6.42
CA PHE A 128 5.98 29.54 -5.53
C PHE A 128 6.24 31.04 -5.36
N ARG A 129 5.69 31.89 -6.23
CA ARG A 129 5.74 33.35 -6.10
C ARG A 129 4.81 33.90 -5.01
N TYR A 130 3.81 33.11 -4.57
CA TYR A 130 2.85 33.53 -3.54
C TYR A 130 3.17 32.95 -2.15
N THR A 131 3.90 31.83 -2.10
CA THR A 131 4.25 31.16 -0.85
C THR A 131 5.60 31.64 -0.30
N GLU A 132 5.79 31.46 0.99
CA GLU A 132 7.03 31.81 1.70
C GLU A 132 7.49 30.63 2.55
N ALA A 133 8.77 30.51 2.79
CA ALA A 133 9.34 29.38 3.51
C ALA A 133 10.54 29.77 4.38
N LYS A 134 10.79 29.01 5.44
CA LYS A 134 11.99 28.98 6.27
C LYS A 134 12.24 27.57 6.80
N LEU A 135 13.40 27.34 7.41
CA LEU A 135 13.75 26.08 8.04
C LEU A 135 12.99 25.88 9.36
N THR A 136 12.71 24.63 9.71
CA THR A 136 12.19 24.24 11.03
C THR A 136 13.32 23.93 12.02
N PRO A 137 13.05 23.89 13.34
CA PRO A 137 14.02 23.40 14.32
C PRO A 137 14.54 21.98 14.04
N ALA A 138 13.70 21.11 13.49
CA ALA A 138 14.09 19.75 13.08
C ALA A 138 15.11 19.78 11.92
N ALA A 139 14.93 20.68 10.94
CA ALA A 139 15.89 20.84 9.85
C ALA A 139 17.26 21.33 10.35
N MET A 140 17.28 22.18 11.35
CA MET A 140 18.53 22.66 11.93
C MET A 140 19.38 21.54 12.53
N LEU A 141 18.74 20.51 13.12
CA LEU A 141 19.46 19.31 13.60
C LEU A 141 20.16 18.55 12.47
N LEU A 142 19.60 18.56 11.26
CA LEU A 142 20.24 17.90 10.10
C LEU A 142 21.44 18.68 9.57
N LEU A 143 21.43 20.02 9.71
CA LEU A 143 22.39 20.96 9.15
C LEU A 143 23.51 21.35 10.13
N GLU A 144 23.40 20.94 11.40
CA GLU A 144 24.29 21.36 12.46
C GLU A 144 25.76 20.96 12.20
N GLY A 145 26.66 21.96 12.21
CA GLY A 145 28.10 21.75 12.12
C GLY A 145 28.63 21.54 10.70
N LEU A 146 27.87 21.88 9.65
CA LEU A 146 28.39 21.83 8.27
C LEU A 146 29.60 22.73 8.06
N ASP A 147 29.66 23.86 8.74
CA ASP A 147 30.81 24.81 8.69
C ASP A 147 32.02 24.32 9.51
N ASP A 148 31.88 23.24 10.26
CA ASP A 148 32.91 22.64 11.10
C ASP A 148 33.49 21.35 10.50
N ASP A 149 33.48 21.22 9.19
CA ASP A 149 33.97 20.04 8.45
C ASP A 149 33.28 18.71 8.87
N ALA A 150 31.98 18.78 9.20
CA ALA A 150 31.21 17.62 9.69
C ALA A 150 31.08 16.51 8.64
N VAL A 151 31.05 16.86 7.35
CA VAL A 151 30.81 15.93 6.22
C VAL A 151 31.66 16.34 5.02
N ASP A 152 31.74 15.42 4.04
CA ASP A 152 32.40 15.70 2.78
C ASP A 152 31.57 16.62 1.89
N PHE A 153 32.27 17.50 1.16
CA PHE A 153 31.72 18.35 0.11
C PHE A 153 32.23 17.91 -1.24
N ARG A 154 31.36 18.01 -2.24
CA ARG A 154 31.71 17.81 -3.64
C ARG A 154 31.40 19.07 -4.46
N GLU A 155 32.01 19.18 -5.64
CA GLU A 155 31.67 20.21 -6.59
C GLU A 155 30.25 20.05 -7.11
N THR A 156 29.58 21.17 -7.39
CA THR A 156 28.29 21.23 -8.07
C THR A 156 28.46 20.82 -9.55
N TYR A 157 27.35 20.66 -10.26
CA TYR A 157 27.33 20.24 -11.65
C TYR A 157 28.16 21.11 -12.60
N ASP A 158 28.36 22.37 -12.27
CA ASP A 158 29.11 23.37 -13.03
C ASP A 158 30.53 23.61 -12.48
N GLY A 159 30.89 22.98 -11.37
CA GLY A 159 32.19 23.13 -10.70
C GLY A 159 32.41 24.48 -10.01
N THR A 160 31.41 25.38 -9.97
CA THR A 160 31.57 26.73 -9.43
C THR A 160 31.32 26.84 -7.93
N HIS A 161 30.55 25.90 -7.38
CA HIS A 161 30.19 25.87 -5.97
C HIS A 161 30.45 24.46 -5.38
N LYS A 162 30.24 24.35 -4.07
CA LYS A 162 30.31 23.06 -3.37
C LYS A 162 28.97 22.75 -2.68
N GLU A 163 28.62 21.47 -2.68
CA GLU A 163 27.45 20.93 -1.98
C GLU A 163 27.84 19.78 -1.04
N PRO A 164 27.17 19.61 0.11
CA PRO A 164 27.46 18.48 0.99
C PRO A 164 27.03 17.17 0.36
N VAL A 165 27.86 16.15 0.46
CA VAL A 165 27.55 14.78 -0.01
C VAL A 165 26.38 14.20 0.80
N VAL A 166 26.38 14.46 2.10
CA VAL A 166 25.38 14.04 3.09
C VAL A 166 25.27 15.12 4.17
N LEU A 167 24.15 15.21 4.88
CA LEU A 167 24.03 16.12 6.02
C LEU A 167 24.50 15.46 7.32
N ALA A 168 24.80 16.29 8.33
CA ALA A 168 25.25 15.82 9.64
C ALA A 168 24.22 14.98 10.41
N SER A 169 22.93 15.18 10.16
CA SER A 169 21.82 14.35 10.61
C SER A 169 21.71 14.13 12.13
N GLY A 170 21.37 15.17 12.91
CA GLY A 170 21.26 15.10 14.37
C GLY A 170 20.19 14.17 14.92
N PHE A 171 19.31 13.63 14.09
CA PHE A 171 18.32 12.60 14.41
C PHE A 171 18.14 11.64 13.22
N PRO A 172 17.62 10.41 13.40
CA PRO A 172 17.48 9.41 12.35
C PRO A 172 16.36 9.74 11.36
N ASN A 173 16.58 10.76 10.53
CA ASN A 173 15.59 11.36 9.64
C ASN A 173 14.99 10.35 8.65
N LEU A 174 15.78 9.38 8.15
CA LEU A 174 15.29 8.34 7.24
C LEU A 174 14.10 7.56 7.83
N LEU A 175 14.23 7.15 9.09
CA LEU A 175 13.16 6.42 9.77
C LEU A 175 12.03 7.36 10.19
N VAL A 176 12.35 8.56 10.66
CA VAL A 176 11.33 9.52 11.12
C VAL A 176 10.42 9.96 9.98
N ASN A 177 10.95 10.40 8.87
CA ASN A 177 10.16 10.94 7.76
C ASN A 177 9.86 9.92 6.66
N GLY A 178 10.56 8.78 6.67
CA GLY A 178 10.43 7.81 5.61
C GLY A 178 10.94 8.34 4.27
N SER A 179 10.76 7.55 3.23
CA SER A 179 11.05 7.95 1.85
C SER A 179 10.29 7.08 0.88
N SER A 180 9.86 7.63 -0.25
CA SER A 180 9.30 6.88 -1.36
C SER A 180 9.93 7.32 -2.67
N GLY A 181 10.25 6.38 -3.57
CA GLY A 181 10.86 6.70 -4.85
C GLY A 181 10.88 5.51 -5.80
N ILE A 182 10.82 5.81 -7.08
CA ILE A 182 10.84 4.82 -8.16
C ILE A 182 12.07 5.13 -9.01
N ALA A 183 12.97 4.15 -9.14
CA ALA A 183 14.13 4.19 -10.01
C ALA A 183 13.99 3.13 -11.12
N VAL A 184 15.00 3.01 -11.95
CA VAL A 184 15.06 1.95 -12.97
C VAL A 184 15.41 0.62 -12.28
N GLY A 185 14.47 -0.33 -12.33
CA GLY A 185 14.66 -1.66 -11.74
C GLY A 185 14.63 -1.73 -10.21
N MET A 186 14.49 -0.58 -9.52
CA MET A 186 14.49 -0.49 -8.07
C MET A 186 13.45 0.53 -7.60
N ALA A 187 12.90 0.29 -6.42
CA ALA A 187 12.03 1.25 -5.73
C ALA A 187 12.39 1.29 -4.26
N THR A 188 12.07 2.40 -3.61
CA THR A 188 12.11 2.55 -2.15
C THR A 188 10.76 2.98 -1.64
N SER A 189 10.36 2.42 -0.51
CA SER A 189 9.15 2.78 0.22
C SER A 189 9.38 2.50 1.70
N ILE A 190 9.73 3.53 2.44
CA ILE A 190 10.08 3.47 3.86
C ILE A 190 9.00 4.22 4.62
N PRO A 191 8.27 3.57 5.54
CA PRO A 191 7.23 4.23 6.30
C PRO A 191 7.84 5.23 7.31
N PRO A 192 7.14 6.32 7.61
CA PRO A 192 7.53 7.22 8.68
C PRO A 192 7.27 6.63 10.07
N HIS A 193 8.10 7.04 11.06
CA HIS A 193 8.04 6.54 12.43
C HIS A 193 8.03 7.68 13.44
N ASN A 194 7.68 7.35 14.67
CA ASN A 194 7.73 8.31 15.75
C ASN A 194 9.20 8.74 16.04
N PRO A 195 9.50 10.06 16.00
CA PRO A 195 10.86 10.54 16.17
C PRO A 195 11.46 10.22 17.53
N ALA A 196 10.63 10.25 18.58
CA ALA A 196 11.06 9.90 19.92
C ALA A 196 11.48 8.44 20.04
N GLU A 197 10.65 7.54 19.51
CA GLU A 197 10.91 6.09 19.49
C GLU A 197 12.17 5.76 18.68
N CYS A 198 12.37 6.41 17.53
CA CYS A 198 13.58 6.20 16.71
C CYS A 198 14.86 6.64 17.42
N ILE A 199 14.83 7.78 18.13
CA ILE A 199 15.97 8.26 18.91
C ILE A 199 16.22 7.35 20.10
N ASP A 200 15.17 6.94 20.83
CA ASP A 200 15.28 6.04 21.98
C ASP A 200 15.84 4.66 21.55
N ALA A 201 15.45 4.15 20.35
CA ALA A 201 16.01 2.91 19.79
C ALA A 201 17.49 3.06 19.42
N ALA A 202 17.90 4.20 18.86
CA ALA A 202 19.31 4.49 18.59
C ALA A 202 20.13 4.55 19.90
N ILE A 203 19.60 5.18 20.94
CA ILE A 203 20.22 5.19 22.28
C ILE A 203 20.31 3.79 22.86
N HIS A 204 19.26 2.97 22.71
CA HIS A 204 19.26 1.58 23.18
C HIS A 204 20.35 0.73 22.50
N LEU A 205 20.57 0.92 21.19
CA LEU A 205 21.65 0.23 20.46
C LEU A 205 23.05 0.66 20.92
N LEU A 206 23.22 1.91 21.31
CA LEU A 206 24.49 2.39 21.92
C LEU A 206 24.77 1.69 23.25
N ASP A 207 23.73 1.46 24.06
CA ASP A 207 23.88 0.77 25.36
C ASP A 207 23.95 -0.76 25.19
N HIS A 208 23.29 -1.31 24.16
CA HIS A 208 23.18 -2.73 23.89
C HIS A 208 23.52 -3.05 22.42
N PRO A 209 24.79 -3.06 22.00
CA PRO A 209 25.19 -3.23 20.60
C PRO A 209 24.76 -4.58 19.99
N LYS A 210 24.41 -5.56 20.81
CA LYS A 210 23.90 -6.89 20.39
C LYS A 210 22.38 -6.98 20.38
N ALA A 211 21.66 -5.91 20.67
CA ALA A 211 20.19 -5.90 20.66
C ALA A 211 19.63 -6.44 19.34
N THR A 212 18.62 -7.28 19.46
CA THR A 212 17.94 -7.90 18.32
C THR A 212 16.86 -6.97 17.74
N VAL A 213 16.27 -7.35 16.60
CA VAL A 213 15.11 -6.64 16.06
C VAL A 213 13.93 -6.69 17.04
N ASP A 214 13.77 -7.81 17.74
CA ASP A 214 12.69 -7.97 18.74
C ASP A 214 12.86 -7.00 19.93
N ASP A 215 14.10 -6.71 20.35
CA ASP A 215 14.35 -5.73 21.39
C ASP A 215 14.05 -4.30 20.90
N LEU A 216 14.38 -3.98 19.65
CA LEU A 216 14.09 -2.69 19.05
C LEU A 216 12.58 -2.48 18.84
N LEU A 217 11.82 -3.53 18.53
CA LEU A 217 10.37 -3.46 18.36
C LEU A 217 9.60 -3.24 19.68
N LYS A 218 10.24 -3.39 20.83
CA LYS A 218 9.68 -2.96 22.12
C LYS A 218 9.68 -1.43 22.26
N ILE A 219 10.54 -0.74 21.50
CA ILE A 219 10.74 0.72 21.53
C ILE A 219 10.07 1.35 20.33
N VAL A 220 10.46 0.93 19.10
CA VAL A 220 9.80 1.32 17.84
C VAL A 220 8.68 0.35 17.57
N THR A 221 7.51 0.64 18.10
CA THR A 221 6.38 -0.29 18.04
C THR A 221 5.84 -0.51 16.63
N GLY A 222 6.16 0.37 15.69
CA GLY A 222 5.77 0.32 14.28
C GLY A 222 5.73 1.71 13.65
N PRO A 223 5.22 1.85 12.43
CA PRO A 223 5.07 3.14 11.76
C PRO A 223 4.27 4.14 12.59
N ASP A 224 4.52 5.41 12.34
CA ASP A 224 3.76 6.52 12.91
C ASP A 224 3.41 7.50 11.79
N PHE A 225 2.32 7.22 11.09
CA PHE A 225 1.93 7.98 9.91
C PHE A 225 1.51 9.41 10.25
N PRO A 226 1.87 10.40 9.42
CA PRO A 226 1.49 11.80 9.61
C PRO A 226 -0.01 12.02 9.78
N THR A 227 -0.84 11.28 9.07
CA THR A 227 -2.31 11.35 9.12
C THR A 227 -2.94 10.48 10.22
N GLY A 228 -2.13 9.80 11.03
CA GLY A 228 -2.63 8.89 12.06
C GLY A 228 -3.09 7.54 11.51
N GLY A 229 -4.31 7.15 11.85
CA GLY A 229 -4.90 5.87 11.48
C GLY A 229 -4.59 4.74 12.45
N VAL A 230 -5.12 3.56 12.15
CA VAL A 230 -5.01 2.34 12.96
C VAL A 230 -4.24 1.28 12.19
N ILE A 231 -3.08 0.88 12.71
CA ILE A 231 -2.25 -0.18 12.13
C ILE A 231 -2.83 -1.52 12.58
N VAL A 232 -3.19 -2.37 11.61
CA VAL A 232 -3.85 -3.67 11.84
C VAL A 232 -2.97 -4.82 11.32
N GLU A 233 -1.71 -4.83 11.75
CA GLU A 233 -0.76 -5.87 11.38
C GLU A 233 -0.39 -6.74 12.59
N THR A 234 -0.05 -8.02 12.35
CA THR A 234 0.40 -8.92 13.40
C THR A 234 1.81 -8.54 13.88
N LYS A 235 2.14 -8.90 15.11
CA LYS A 235 3.50 -8.66 15.64
C LYS A 235 4.55 -9.42 14.83
N GLU A 236 4.22 -10.64 14.40
CA GLU A 236 5.06 -11.47 13.55
C GLU A 236 5.28 -10.84 12.18
N GLY A 237 4.21 -10.30 11.56
CA GLY A 237 4.27 -9.59 10.30
C GLY A 237 5.14 -8.33 10.39
N LEU A 238 4.96 -7.52 11.42
CA LEU A 238 5.82 -6.35 11.67
C LEU A 238 7.29 -6.76 11.89
N ARG A 239 7.53 -7.82 12.66
CA ARG A 239 8.87 -8.34 12.89
C ARG A 239 9.56 -8.74 11.58
N GLU A 240 8.87 -9.47 10.72
CA GLU A 240 9.39 -9.87 9.42
C GLU A 240 9.73 -8.66 8.54
N VAL A 241 8.84 -7.68 8.48
CA VAL A 241 9.04 -6.42 7.74
C VAL A 241 10.30 -5.70 8.22
N TYR A 242 10.49 -5.53 9.52
CA TYR A 242 11.63 -4.81 10.08
C TYR A 242 12.94 -5.62 10.08
N ALA A 243 12.84 -6.94 10.06
CA ALA A 243 14.03 -7.80 9.94
C ALA A 243 14.56 -7.83 8.49
N THR A 244 13.65 -7.91 7.50
CA THR A 244 14.01 -8.07 6.08
C THR A 244 14.07 -6.76 5.30
N GLY A 245 13.45 -5.68 5.82
CA GLY A 245 13.27 -4.43 5.10
C GLY A 245 12.24 -4.50 3.97
N ARG A 246 11.42 -5.57 3.91
CA ARG A 246 10.41 -5.79 2.86
C ARG A 246 9.11 -6.31 3.44
N GLY A 247 7.98 -5.94 2.79
CA GLY A 247 6.67 -6.43 3.17
C GLY A 247 5.57 -5.41 2.92
N GLY A 248 4.53 -5.41 3.76
CA GLY A 248 3.46 -4.43 3.67
C GLY A 248 2.74 -4.30 5.00
N ILE A 249 2.29 -3.12 5.32
CA ILE A 249 1.64 -2.78 6.58
C ILE A 249 0.25 -2.25 6.28
N ARG A 250 -0.79 -2.87 6.87
CA ARG A 250 -2.17 -2.43 6.71
C ARG A 250 -2.47 -1.31 7.71
N CYS A 251 -3.09 -0.24 7.18
CA CYS A 251 -3.55 0.90 7.95
C CYS A 251 -5.03 1.15 7.64
N GLN A 252 -5.85 1.21 8.66
CA GLN A 252 -7.28 1.55 8.60
C GLN A 252 -7.50 2.98 9.03
N ALA A 253 -8.55 3.59 8.51
CA ALA A 253 -9.10 4.84 9.00
C ALA A 253 -9.50 4.71 10.46
N LYS A 254 -9.31 5.76 11.24
CA LYS A 254 -9.82 5.84 12.60
C LYS A 254 -11.22 6.41 12.59
N TRP A 255 -12.12 5.76 13.30
CA TRP A 255 -13.53 6.13 13.32
C TRP A 255 -14.15 5.98 14.70
N THR A 256 -15.24 6.67 14.90
CA THR A 256 -16.08 6.61 16.10
C THR A 256 -17.53 6.53 15.71
N ARG A 257 -18.34 5.88 16.55
CA ARG A 257 -19.79 5.88 16.43
C ARG A 257 -20.37 7.11 17.12
N GLU A 258 -21.28 7.79 16.45
CA GLU A 258 -22.07 8.88 16.99
C GLU A 258 -23.54 8.46 17.04
N ASP A 259 -24.14 8.46 18.24
CA ASP A 259 -25.54 8.08 18.44
C ASP A 259 -26.46 9.31 18.27
N LEU A 260 -27.44 9.20 17.36
CA LEU A 260 -28.38 10.26 17.02
C LEU A 260 -29.73 10.17 17.82
N GLY A 261 -29.84 9.20 18.73
CA GLY A 261 -31.06 8.88 19.44
C GLY A 261 -32.02 7.96 18.67
N ARG A 262 -33.00 7.39 19.37
CA ARG A 262 -34.02 6.43 18.85
C ARG A 262 -33.38 5.21 18.15
N GLY A 263 -32.17 4.83 18.54
CA GLY A 263 -31.39 3.73 17.94
C GLY A 263 -30.76 4.05 16.59
N MET A 264 -30.84 5.30 16.12
CA MET A 264 -30.11 5.76 14.95
C MET A 264 -28.67 6.13 15.32
N TRP A 265 -27.73 5.85 14.42
CA TRP A 265 -26.32 6.15 14.60
C TRP A 265 -25.66 6.46 13.26
N ARG A 266 -24.50 7.09 13.32
CA ARG A 266 -23.62 7.33 12.18
C ARG A 266 -22.16 7.08 12.54
N ILE A 267 -21.32 6.86 11.58
CA ILE A 267 -19.88 6.75 11.77
C ILE A 267 -19.24 8.08 11.40
N ILE A 268 -18.33 8.50 12.27
CA ILE A 268 -17.48 9.67 12.05
C ILE A 268 -16.06 9.15 11.84
N VAL A 269 -15.52 9.33 10.64
CA VAL A 269 -14.11 9.05 10.34
C VAL A 269 -13.31 10.31 10.67
N THR A 270 -12.36 10.17 11.59
CA THR A 270 -11.53 11.28 12.12
C THR A 270 -10.11 11.27 11.59
N GLU A 271 -9.61 10.15 11.11
CA GLU A 271 -8.29 10.00 10.51
C GLU A 271 -8.39 9.07 9.29
N ILE A 272 -7.76 9.45 8.18
CA ILE A 272 -7.69 8.63 6.96
C ILE A 272 -6.30 8.02 6.81
N PRO A 273 -6.16 6.87 6.13
CA PRO A 273 -4.86 6.24 5.91
C PRO A 273 -3.88 7.16 5.18
N TYR A 274 -2.59 6.98 5.47
CA TYR A 274 -1.51 7.77 4.89
C TYR A 274 -1.47 7.68 3.36
N GLN A 275 -1.22 8.83 2.69
CA GLN A 275 -1.20 9.01 1.23
C GLN A 275 -2.56 8.88 0.53
N VAL A 276 -3.65 8.76 1.27
CA VAL A 276 -5.00 8.84 0.69
C VAL A 276 -5.42 10.30 0.54
N GLN A 277 -5.88 10.66 -0.65
CA GLN A 277 -6.50 11.96 -0.92
C GLN A 277 -7.97 11.91 -0.50
N LYS A 278 -8.39 12.82 0.40
CA LYS A 278 -9.76 12.82 0.95
C LYS A 278 -10.82 13.00 -0.15
N SER A 279 -10.59 13.88 -1.12
CA SER A 279 -11.52 14.08 -2.25
C SER A 279 -11.75 12.80 -3.05
N LYS A 280 -10.70 12.06 -3.39
CA LYS A 280 -10.82 10.77 -4.12
C LYS A 280 -11.53 9.69 -3.31
N LEU A 281 -11.32 9.68 -1.99
CA LEU A 281 -12.04 8.78 -1.11
C LEU A 281 -13.54 9.11 -1.13
N MET A 282 -13.92 10.40 -1.09
CA MET A 282 -15.32 10.83 -1.17
C MET A 282 -15.95 10.48 -2.51
N GLU A 283 -15.25 10.72 -3.64
CA GLU A 283 -15.68 10.30 -4.97
C GLU A 283 -15.92 8.79 -5.04
N ARG A 284 -15.01 8.00 -4.46
CA ARG A 284 -15.16 6.54 -4.41
C ARG A 284 -16.35 6.11 -3.57
N LEU A 285 -16.62 6.74 -2.43
CA LEU A 285 -17.79 6.46 -1.61
C LEU A 285 -19.08 6.80 -2.37
N ALA A 286 -19.14 7.93 -3.06
CA ALA A 286 -20.26 8.31 -3.91
C ALA A 286 -20.51 7.28 -5.03
N GLU A 287 -19.45 6.82 -5.72
CA GLU A 287 -19.55 5.76 -6.75
C GLU A 287 -20.13 4.47 -6.16
N LEU A 288 -19.70 4.08 -4.96
CA LEU A 288 -20.21 2.88 -4.29
C LEU A 288 -21.69 2.97 -3.94
N ILE A 289 -22.18 4.16 -3.60
CA ILE A 289 -23.61 4.44 -3.35
C ILE A 289 -24.40 4.36 -4.64
N GLU A 290 -23.99 5.09 -5.71
CA GLU A 290 -24.67 5.12 -7.01
C GLU A 290 -24.75 3.73 -7.65
N THR A 291 -23.64 3.00 -7.65
CA THR A 291 -23.57 1.65 -8.22
C THR A 291 -24.17 0.57 -7.32
N LYS A 292 -24.67 0.94 -6.12
CA LYS A 292 -25.23 0.02 -5.10
C LYS A 292 -24.28 -1.11 -4.70
N LYS A 293 -22.97 -0.89 -4.82
CA LYS A 293 -21.94 -1.86 -4.41
C LYS A 293 -21.75 -1.87 -2.90
N ALA A 294 -22.06 -0.77 -2.20
CA ALA A 294 -22.07 -0.70 -0.74
C ALA A 294 -23.53 -0.65 -0.22
N PRO A 295 -24.25 -1.78 -0.16
CA PRO A 295 -25.68 -1.80 0.13
C PRO A 295 -26.03 -1.38 1.56
N MET A 296 -25.06 -1.34 2.47
CA MET A 296 -25.21 -0.87 3.84
C MET A 296 -25.05 0.64 3.98
N LEU A 297 -24.40 1.32 3.04
CA LEU A 297 -24.14 2.76 3.05
C LEU A 297 -25.30 3.50 2.37
N GLU A 298 -25.89 4.46 3.07
CA GLU A 298 -26.93 5.33 2.54
C GLU A 298 -26.36 6.62 2.00
N ASP A 299 -25.48 7.26 2.81
CA ASP A 299 -24.92 8.56 2.48
C ASP A 299 -23.51 8.73 3.06
N ALA A 300 -22.71 9.57 2.42
CA ALA A 300 -21.37 9.95 2.84
C ALA A 300 -21.17 11.46 2.64
N MET A 301 -20.96 12.18 3.73
CA MET A 301 -20.77 13.64 3.73
C MET A 301 -19.38 14.00 4.28
N ASP A 302 -18.78 15.03 3.71
CA ASP A 302 -17.57 15.65 4.23
C ASP A 302 -17.94 16.90 5.05
N GLU A 303 -17.75 16.80 6.37
CA GLU A 303 -17.92 17.91 7.31
C GLU A 303 -16.57 18.40 7.86
N SER A 304 -15.46 18.09 7.17
CA SER A 304 -14.12 18.45 7.61
C SER A 304 -13.91 19.97 7.59
N THR A 305 -13.14 20.44 8.58
CA THR A 305 -12.64 21.83 8.65
C THR A 305 -11.12 21.80 8.74
N GLU A 306 -10.53 22.12 9.91
CA GLU A 306 -9.09 21.89 10.18
C GLU A 306 -8.81 20.41 10.45
N ASP A 307 -9.78 19.71 11.05
CA ASP A 307 -9.73 18.28 11.33
C ASP A 307 -10.61 17.49 10.35
N VAL A 308 -10.18 16.28 10.03
CA VAL A 308 -10.95 15.36 9.18
C VAL A 308 -12.22 14.92 9.92
N ARG A 309 -13.36 15.10 9.27
CA ARG A 309 -14.67 14.66 9.73
C ARG A 309 -15.51 14.17 8.56
N ILE A 310 -15.37 12.89 8.19
CA ILE A 310 -16.21 12.26 7.18
C ILE A 310 -17.34 11.52 7.89
N VAL A 311 -18.57 11.84 7.53
CA VAL A 311 -19.79 11.28 8.11
C VAL A 311 -20.32 10.20 7.18
N LEU A 312 -20.46 8.97 7.70
CA LEU A 312 -21.00 7.83 6.98
C LEU A 312 -22.31 7.40 7.63
N THR A 313 -23.40 7.46 6.88
CA THR A 313 -24.75 7.14 7.35
C THR A 313 -25.14 5.74 6.88
N PRO A 314 -25.43 4.78 7.78
CA PRO A 314 -25.89 3.46 7.42
C PRO A 314 -27.35 3.49 6.95
N LYS A 315 -27.68 2.65 5.98
CA LYS A 315 -29.03 2.51 5.42
C LYS A 315 -30.06 1.98 6.44
N THR A 316 -29.61 1.24 7.42
CA THR A 316 -30.46 0.66 8.47
C THR A 316 -29.73 0.62 9.81
N ARG A 317 -30.47 0.89 10.88
CA ARG A 317 -29.95 0.83 12.24
C ARG A 317 -29.62 -0.57 12.73
N ALA A 318 -30.05 -1.61 12.02
CA ALA A 318 -29.85 -3.01 12.40
C ALA A 318 -28.42 -3.51 12.11
N VAL A 319 -27.62 -2.75 11.36
CA VAL A 319 -26.25 -3.10 11.04
C VAL A 319 -25.36 -2.81 12.25
N GLU A 320 -24.48 -3.74 12.60
CA GLU A 320 -23.45 -3.50 13.60
C GLU A 320 -22.35 -2.58 13.01
N PRO A 321 -21.88 -1.56 13.75
CA PRO A 321 -20.87 -0.61 13.26
C PRO A 321 -19.58 -1.26 12.75
N ASP A 322 -19.09 -2.30 13.44
CA ASP A 322 -17.89 -3.03 13.03
C ASP A 322 -18.09 -3.75 11.68
N VAL A 323 -19.28 -4.33 11.45
CA VAL A 323 -19.64 -5.00 10.19
C VAL A 323 -19.73 -3.99 9.05
N PHE A 324 -20.36 -2.85 9.32
CA PHE A 324 -20.47 -1.74 8.39
C PHE A 324 -19.11 -1.26 7.93
N MET A 325 -18.20 -0.97 8.86
CA MET A 325 -16.85 -0.53 8.55
C MET A 325 -16.02 -1.62 7.85
N ALA A 326 -16.13 -2.88 8.28
CA ALA A 326 -15.44 -4.00 7.63
C ALA A 326 -15.85 -4.17 6.15
N SER A 327 -17.12 -3.89 5.83
CA SER A 327 -17.60 -3.89 4.45
C SER A 327 -16.96 -2.78 3.62
N LEU A 328 -16.82 -1.57 4.18
CA LEU A 328 -16.23 -0.42 3.50
C LEU A 328 -14.71 -0.55 3.35
N PHE A 329 -14.00 -1.10 4.34
CA PHE A 329 -12.56 -1.37 4.27
C PHE A 329 -12.16 -2.27 3.09
N ARG A 330 -13.04 -3.16 2.66
CA ARG A 330 -12.81 -4.02 1.48
C ARG A 330 -13.08 -3.33 0.13
N GLN A 331 -13.76 -2.17 0.13
CA GLN A 331 -14.31 -1.57 -1.10
C GLN A 331 -13.70 -0.22 -1.46
N CYS A 332 -13.07 0.45 -0.49
CA CYS A 332 -12.48 1.77 -0.69
C CYS A 332 -11.23 1.97 0.18
N GLU A 333 -10.55 3.10 -0.01
CA GLU A 333 -9.27 3.44 0.60
C GLU A 333 -9.37 3.82 2.09
N LEU A 334 -10.48 3.50 2.77
CA LEU A 334 -10.56 3.53 4.24
C LEU A 334 -9.64 2.48 4.89
N GLU A 335 -9.24 1.45 4.18
CA GLU A 335 -8.10 0.58 4.50
C GLU A 335 -7.11 0.59 3.33
N THR A 336 -5.82 0.78 3.63
CA THR A 336 -4.74 0.71 2.65
C THR A 336 -3.63 -0.21 3.15
N ARG A 337 -2.88 -0.79 2.21
CA ARG A 337 -1.67 -1.52 2.52
C ARG A 337 -0.47 -0.71 2.04
N PHE A 338 0.29 -0.16 2.97
CA PHE A 338 1.54 0.54 2.68
C PHE A 338 2.62 -0.50 2.31
N PRO A 339 3.15 -0.48 1.07
CA PRO A 339 4.21 -1.38 0.67
C PRO A 339 5.52 -0.95 1.33
N VAL A 340 6.23 -1.87 1.98
CA VAL A 340 7.54 -1.60 2.60
C VAL A 340 8.64 -2.18 1.73
N ASN A 341 9.61 -1.34 1.38
CA ASN A 341 10.85 -1.71 0.71
C ASN A 341 11.93 -0.71 1.14
N MET A 342 12.70 -1.06 2.17
CA MET A 342 13.71 -0.18 2.78
C MET A 342 15.01 -0.20 1.95
N ASN A 343 14.91 0.16 0.68
CA ASN A 343 16.03 0.25 -0.25
C ASN A 343 16.66 1.64 -0.17
N VAL A 344 17.94 1.70 0.19
CA VAL A 344 18.69 2.91 0.48
C VAL A 344 20.06 2.90 -0.18
N LEU A 345 20.74 4.03 -0.20
CA LEU A 345 22.14 4.13 -0.58
C LEU A 345 23.02 4.02 0.67
N ASP A 346 23.81 2.96 0.75
CA ASP A 346 24.86 2.79 1.72
C ASP A 346 26.19 3.17 1.07
N HIS A 347 26.73 4.35 1.38
CA HIS A 347 27.93 4.90 0.73
C HIS A 347 27.84 4.87 -0.82
N GLY A 348 26.67 5.19 -1.36
CA GLY A 348 26.42 5.24 -2.79
C GLY A 348 26.01 3.88 -3.42
N VAL A 349 26.01 2.80 -2.65
CA VAL A 349 25.62 1.47 -3.12
C VAL A 349 24.17 1.16 -2.70
N PRO A 350 23.27 0.80 -3.63
CA PRO A 350 21.91 0.41 -3.29
C PRO A 350 21.87 -0.86 -2.45
N LYS A 351 21.18 -0.82 -1.31
CA LYS A 351 21.05 -1.95 -0.39
C LYS A 351 19.68 -1.92 0.28
N VAL A 352 19.03 -3.09 0.43
CA VAL A 352 17.85 -3.23 1.29
C VAL A 352 18.32 -3.52 2.69
N MET A 353 17.89 -2.70 3.65
CA MET A 353 18.31 -2.80 5.05
C MET A 353 17.12 -3.01 5.97
N GLY A 354 17.29 -3.83 7.01
CA GLY A 354 16.34 -3.91 8.12
C GLY A 354 16.50 -2.75 9.11
N LEU A 355 15.58 -2.66 10.07
CA LEU A 355 15.55 -1.58 11.08
C LEU A 355 16.88 -1.44 11.83
N ARG A 356 17.45 -2.56 12.29
CA ARG A 356 18.71 -2.56 13.04
C ARG A 356 19.88 -2.08 12.18
N GLU A 357 19.94 -2.49 10.92
CA GLU A 357 21.01 -2.07 9.99
C GLU A 357 20.95 -0.56 9.72
N LEU A 358 19.74 -0.03 9.49
CA LEU A 358 19.52 1.40 9.28
C LEU A 358 19.94 2.23 10.50
N LEU A 359 19.56 1.79 11.70
CA LEU A 359 19.95 2.49 12.92
C LEU A 359 21.46 2.42 13.15
N ASN A 360 22.13 1.32 12.89
CA ASN A 360 23.58 1.20 12.99
C ASN A 360 24.29 2.14 11.99
N CYS A 361 23.86 2.15 10.72
CA CYS A 361 24.41 3.05 9.70
C CYS A 361 24.30 4.52 10.14
N TYR A 362 23.14 4.91 10.69
CA TYR A 362 22.93 6.24 11.24
C TYR A 362 23.86 6.55 12.44
N ILE A 363 23.98 5.64 13.39
CA ILE A 363 24.81 5.81 14.59
C ILE A 363 26.30 5.94 14.23
N ASP A 364 26.77 5.11 13.29
CA ASP A 364 28.15 5.15 12.80
C ASP A 364 28.44 6.48 12.09
N HIS A 365 27.54 6.98 11.28
CA HIS A 365 27.62 8.31 10.68
C HIS A 365 27.69 9.41 11.73
N ARG A 366 26.85 9.34 12.78
CA ARG A 366 26.90 10.33 13.87
C ARG A 366 28.25 10.37 14.56
N ARG A 367 28.85 9.21 14.81
CA ARG A 367 30.21 9.14 15.39
C ARG A 367 31.23 9.80 14.45
N GLU A 368 31.17 9.49 13.16
CA GLU A 368 32.07 10.09 12.17
C GLU A 368 31.96 11.62 12.17
N VAL A 369 30.74 12.16 12.16
CA VAL A 369 30.47 13.59 12.25
C VAL A 369 31.11 14.22 13.48
N ILE A 370 30.97 13.59 14.66
CA ILE A 370 31.55 14.06 15.91
C ILE A 370 33.06 14.06 15.83
N VAL A 371 33.68 13.00 15.35
CA VAL A 371 35.15 12.89 15.23
C VAL A 371 35.67 13.94 14.26
N ARG A 372 35.05 14.13 13.13
CA ARG A 372 35.46 15.15 12.15
C ARG A 372 35.37 16.57 12.71
N ARG A 373 34.22 16.93 13.28
CA ARG A 373 34.03 18.24 13.93
C ARG A 373 35.05 18.47 15.05
N ALA A 374 35.27 17.47 15.89
CA ALA A 374 36.28 17.57 16.95
C ALA A 374 37.70 17.74 16.41
N THR A 375 38.09 17.05 15.36
CA THR A 375 39.37 17.19 14.69
C THR A 375 39.52 18.58 14.07
N HIS A 376 38.49 19.07 13.40
CA HIS A 376 38.48 20.42 12.83
C HIS A 376 38.61 21.50 13.94
N ARG A 377 37.84 21.34 15.02
CA ARG A 377 37.92 22.27 16.17
C ARG A 377 39.28 22.24 16.84
N LEU A 378 39.87 21.05 17.02
CA LEU A 378 41.22 20.87 17.56
C LEU A 378 42.24 21.65 16.75
N LYS A 379 42.24 21.53 15.44
CA LYS A 379 43.13 22.26 14.54
C LYS A 379 42.96 23.80 14.67
N LYS A 380 41.74 24.29 14.78
CA LYS A 380 41.45 25.71 15.03
C LYS A 380 42.03 26.17 16.37
N ILE A 381 41.85 25.36 17.41
CA ILE A 381 42.38 25.65 18.77
C ILE A 381 43.91 25.66 18.73
N GLU A 382 44.55 24.66 18.12
CA GLU A 382 46.01 24.58 18.02
C GLU A 382 46.60 25.80 17.33
N ASN A 383 46.05 26.22 16.19
CA ASN A 383 46.46 27.41 15.48
C ASN A 383 46.27 28.66 16.35
N ARG A 384 45.18 28.75 17.13
CA ARG A 384 44.93 29.90 18.00
C ARG A 384 45.86 29.89 19.21
N LEU A 385 46.11 28.76 19.85
CA LEU A 385 47.04 28.58 20.97
C LEU A 385 48.48 28.95 20.54
N GLU A 386 48.94 28.55 19.36
CA GLU A 386 50.23 28.93 18.81
C GLU A 386 50.40 30.44 18.81
N ILE A 387 49.37 31.17 18.32
CA ILE A 387 49.38 32.64 18.31
C ILE A 387 49.41 33.19 19.72
N LEU A 388 48.57 32.69 20.63
CA LEU A 388 48.50 33.15 22.03
C LEU A 388 49.81 32.92 22.79
N ASP A 389 50.46 31.76 22.58
CA ASP A 389 51.80 31.47 23.15
C ASP A 389 52.82 32.48 22.70
N GLY A 390 52.82 32.90 21.44
CA GLY A 390 53.65 33.94 20.91
C GLY A 390 53.39 35.30 21.56
N LEU A 391 52.11 35.66 21.69
CA LEU A 391 51.68 36.90 22.32
C LEU A 391 52.11 36.97 23.81
N LEU A 392 51.89 35.90 24.57
CA LEU A 392 52.29 35.80 25.97
C LEU A 392 53.80 35.94 26.16
N LYS A 393 54.61 35.34 25.28
CA LYS A 393 56.08 35.55 25.28
C LYS A 393 56.44 37.00 24.99
N ALA A 394 55.75 37.70 24.08
CA ALA A 394 55.95 39.09 23.76
C ALA A 394 55.60 40.00 24.97
N TYR A 395 54.47 39.70 25.67
CA TYR A 395 54.11 40.47 26.87
C TYR A 395 55.13 40.35 28.01
N LEU A 396 55.67 39.13 28.22
CA LEU A 396 56.74 38.94 29.21
C LEU A 396 58.04 39.64 28.88
N ASN A 397 58.25 40.02 27.60
CA ASN A 397 59.49 40.66 27.12
C ASN A 397 59.18 41.91 26.30
N ILE A 398 58.21 42.74 26.71
CA ILE A 398 57.63 43.80 25.91
C ILE A 398 58.64 44.88 25.54
N ASP A 399 59.46 45.26 26.47
CA ASP A 399 60.48 46.31 26.24
C ASP A 399 61.51 45.90 25.18
N GLU A 400 61.88 44.61 25.22
CA GLU A 400 62.84 44.08 24.27
C GLU A 400 62.18 43.85 22.88
N VAL A 401 60.95 43.49 22.83
CA VAL A 401 60.16 43.40 21.56
C VAL A 401 60.06 44.78 20.91
N ILE A 402 59.76 45.83 21.70
CA ILE A 402 59.70 47.22 21.21
C ILE A 402 61.09 47.68 20.71
N ARG A 403 62.14 47.32 21.43
CA ARG A 403 63.52 47.68 21.05
C ARG A 403 63.87 47.04 19.69
N ILE A 404 63.58 45.73 19.51
CA ILE A 404 63.86 45.03 18.28
C ILE A 404 63.06 45.63 17.10
N ILE A 405 61.76 45.89 17.26
CA ILE A 405 60.95 46.54 16.23
C ILE A 405 61.42 47.87 15.78
N ARG A 406 62.03 48.70 16.73
CA ARG A 406 62.47 50.02 16.42
C ARG A 406 63.89 50.15 15.86
N TYR A 407 64.77 49.22 16.19
CA TYR A 407 66.22 49.42 15.97
C TYR A 407 66.87 48.30 15.10
N GLU A 408 66.22 47.19 14.83
CA GLU A 408 66.78 46.13 14.00
C GLU A 408 66.28 46.27 12.54
N ASP A 409 67.18 46.01 11.58
CA ASP A 409 66.85 46.10 10.16
C ASP A 409 65.90 45.01 9.73
N ASP A 410 65.99 43.79 10.31
CA ASP A 410 65.05 42.63 10.11
C ASP A 410 64.50 42.16 11.48
N PRO A 411 63.47 42.85 12.01
CA PRO A 411 62.88 42.50 13.30
C PRO A 411 62.32 41.11 13.33
N LYS A 412 61.79 40.57 12.19
CA LYS A 412 61.22 39.28 12.09
C LYS A 412 62.26 38.18 12.34
N ALA A 413 63.38 38.17 11.64
CA ALA A 413 64.47 37.22 11.83
C ALA A 413 65.08 37.24 13.20
N VAL A 414 65.21 38.42 13.79
CA VAL A 414 65.75 38.58 15.14
C VAL A 414 64.84 38.06 16.21
N MET A 415 63.53 38.30 16.11
CA MET A 415 62.53 37.77 17.05
C MET A 415 62.41 36.25 16.97
N ILE A 416 62.42 35.66 15.76
CA ILE A 416 62.43 34.21 15.58
C ILE A 416 63.58 33.54 16.33
N ARG A 417 64.81 34.04 16.13
CA ARG A 417 66.03 33.51 16.76
C ARG A 417 66.05 33.70 18.27
N LYS A 418 65.73 34.91 18.73
CA LYS A 418 65.91 35.32 20.12
C LYS A 418 64.87 34.68 21.03
N PHE A 419 63.57 34.67 20.64
CA PHE A 419 62.47 34.18 21.45
C PHE A 419 62.04 32.78 21.05
N ARG A 420 62.68 32.16 20.05
CA ARG A 420 62.30 30.85 19.48
C ARG A 420 60.83 30.84 19.09
N LEU A 421 60.40 31.83 18.33
CA LEU A 421 59.07 32.02 17.84
C LEU A 421 58.93 31.43 16.44
N SER A 422 57.73 30.95 16.10
CA SER A 422 57.39 30.62 14.73
C SER A 422 57.10 31.86 13.89
N GLU A 423 57.15 31.74 12.56
CA GLU A 423 56.80 32.85 11.68
C GLU A 423 55.40 33.39 11.96
N VAL A 424 54.42 32.51 12.17
CA VAL A 424 53.03 32.87 12.50
C VAL A 424 52.95 33.68 13.79
N GLN A 425 53.71 33.27 14.80
CA GLN A 425 53.78 34.01 16.09
C GLN A 425 54.36 35.39 15.92
N VAL A 426 55.48 35.51 15.19
CA VAL A 426 56.09 36.81 14.94
C VAL A 426 55.18 37.71 14.12
N GLU A 427 54.55 37.22 13.10
CA GLU A 427 53.57 37.95 12.27
C GLU A 427 52.41 38.48 13.13
N ALA A 428 51.88 37.64 14.05
CA ALA A 428 50.83 38.05 14.99
C ALA A 428 51.30 39.17 15.95
N ILE A 429 52.52 39.06 16.42
CA ILE A 429 53.10 40.08 17.31
C ILE A 429 53.32 41.42 16.54
N LEU A 430 53.87 41.40 15.33
CA LEU A 430 54.08 42.58 14.52
C LEU A 430 52.80 43.29 14.10
N ASN A 431 51.73 42.52 13.89
CA ASN A 431 50.38 43.02 13.55
C ASN A 431 49.57 43.45 14.77
N MET A 432 50.11 43.34 15.99
CA MET A 432 49.42 43.71 17.23
C MET A 432 49.15 45.21 17.30
N ARG A 433 47.90 45.54 17.63
CA ARG A 433 47.51 46.94 17.82
C ARG A 433 48.13 47.52 19.13
N LEU A 434 48.60 48.75 19.13
CA LEU A 434 49.20 49.39 20.32
C LEU A 434 48.28 49.35 21.57
N ARG A 435 46.94 49.40 21.39
CA ARG A 435 45.99 49.29 22.49
C ARG A 435 46.03 47.93 23.19
N ALA A 436 46.43 46.88 22.47
CA ALA A 436 46.51 45.53 23.00
C ALA A 436 47.63 45.36 24.03
N LEU A 437 48.58 46.31 24.13
CA LEU A 437 49.65 46.33 25.13
C LEU A 437 49.20 46.72 26.56
N ARG A 438 47.88 46.89 26.78
CA ARG A 438 47.30 47.09 28.10
C ARG A 438 47.35 45.83 28.97
N LYS A 439 47.56 46.01 30.28
CA LYS A 439 47.58 44.93 31.25
C LYS A 439 46.25 44.14 31.31
N LEU A 440 45.12 44.77 31.00
CA LEU A 440 43.82 44.15 30.90
C LEU A 440 43.75 43.14 29.74
N GLU A 441 44.32 43.48 28.58
CA GLU A 441 44.34 42.56 27.39
C GLU A 441 45.23 41.33 27.64
N GLU A 442 46.37 41.52 28.41
CA GLU A 442 47.19 40.38 28.84
C GLU A 442 46.39 39.36 29.67
N ILE A 443 45.58 39.86 30.61
CA ILE A 443 44.73 38.99 31.45
C ILE A 443 43.68 38.26 30.60
N GLU A 444 43.09 38.93 29.61
CA GLU A 444 42.14 38.30 28.68
C GLU A 444 42.79 37.22 27.81
N ILE A 445 43.99 37.46 27.29
CA ILE A 445 44.79 36.50 26.55
C ILE A 445 45.14 35.27 27.40
N GLN A 446 45.59 35.49 28.65
CA GLN A 446 45.86 34.37 29.58
C GLN A 446 44.62 33.56 29.88
N ARG A 447 43.45 34.20 30.01
CA ARG A 447 42.18 33.53 30.22
C ARG A 447 41.78 32.74 28.97
N GLU A 448 41.83 33.32 27.77
CA GLU A 448 41.53 32.65 26.51
C GLU A 448 42.47 31.45 26.31
N HIS A 449 43.78 31.64 26.56
CA HIS A 449 44.74 30.55 26.45
C HIS A 449 44.41 29.38 27.38
N LYS A 450 44.02 29.63 28.62
CA LYS A 450 43.63 28.61 29.58
C LYS A 450 42.35 27.86 29.13
N GLU A 451 41.31 28.61 28.73
CA GLU A 451 40.04 28.05 28.26
C GLU A 451 40.26 27.13 27.05
N LEU A 452 41.05 27.61 26.05
CA LEU A 452 41.35 26.81 24.86
C LEU A 452 42.26 25.60 25.18
N SER A 453 43.20 25.72 26.14
CA SER A 453 44.03 24.59 26.54
C SER A 453 43.23 23.51 27.26
N ASP A 454 42.26 23.89 28.08
CA ASP A 454 41.35 22.94 28.73
C ASP A 454 40.42 22.28 27.68
N GLU A 455 39.87 23.07 26.75
CA GLU A 455 39.05 22.54 25.62
C GLU A 455 39.86 21.59 24.73
N LYS A 456 41.12 21.95 24.40
CA LYS A 456 42.05 21.07 23.66
C LYS A 456 42.17 19.71 24.32
N ARG A 457 42.45 19.69 25.62
CA ARG A 457 42.60 18.44 26.38
C ARG A 457 41.33 17.59 26.35
N GLU A 458 40.16 18.22 26.49
CA GLU A 458 38.89 17.50 26.43
C GLU A 458 38.63 16.87 25.02
N ILE A 459 38.95 17.63 23.96
CA ILE A 459 38.83 17.13 22.58
C ILE A 459 39.81 15.99 22.32
N GLU A 460 41.07 16.09 22.77
CA GLU A 460 42.08 15.03 22.66
C GLU A 460 41.63 13.73 23.38
N LEU A 461 41.04 13.88 24.57
CA LEU A 461 40.46 12.77 25.30
C LEU A 461 39.24 12.11 24.56
N LEU A 462 38.45 12.95 23.89
CA LEU A 462 37.33 12.48 23.06
C LEU A 462 37.82 11.72 21.83
N LEU A 463 38.79 12.29 21.10
CA LEU A 463 39.38 11.68 19.91
C LEU A 463 40.13 10.38 20.22
N GLY A 464 40.83 10.33 21.36
CA GLY A 464 41.58 9.15 21.80
C GLY A 464 40.74 7.99 22.34
N SER A 465 39.40 8.14 22.53
CA SER A 465 38.57 7.12 23.15
C SER A 465 37.25 6.91 22.43
N THR A 466 37.12 5.74 21.78
CA THR A 466 35.86 5.32 21.13
C THR A 466 34.68 5.31 22.10
N SER A 467 34.89 4.91 23.36
CA SER A 467 33.84 4.92 24.38
C SER A 467 33.33 6.33 24.69
N ARG A 468 34.24 7.33 24.74
CA ARG A 468 33.84 8.74 24.92
C ARG A 468 33.10 9.27 23.70
N GLN A 469 33.49 8.86 22.49
CA GLN A 469 32.79 9.21 21.26
C GLN A 469 31.33 8.71 21.31
N TRP A 470 31.10 7.47 21.70
CA TRP A 470 29.75 6.93 21.85
C TRP A 470 28.94 7.63 22.95
N THR A 471 29.58 8.01 24.04
CA THR A 471 28.95 8.80 25.11
C THR A 471 28.51 10.16 24.60
N GLU A 472 29.31 10.79 23.75
CA GLU A 472 28.98 12.09 23.12
C GLU A 472 27.84 11.96 22.11
N VAL A 473 27.83 10.90 21.25
CA VAL A 473 26.70 10.59 20.38
C VAL A 473 25.41 10.48 21.21
N LYS A 474 25.45 9.71 22.29
CA LYS A 474 24.31 9.52 23.20
C LYS A 474 23.83 10.83 23.82
N ARG A 475 24.77 11.70 24.24
CA ARG A 475 24.45 13.03 24.79
C ARG A 475 23.71 13.90 23.78
N GLN A 476 24.20 13.94 22.53
CA GLN A 476 23.57 14.73 21.45
C GLN A 476 22.20 14.16 21.08
N LEU A 477 22.03 12.84 21.02
CA LEU A 477 20.73 12.21 20.79
C LEU A 477 19.73 12.55 21.90
N LYS A 478 20.15 12.57 23.16
CA LYS A 478 19.28 13.01 24.27
C LYS A 478 18.86 14.46 24.14
N ALA A 479 19.75 15.36 23.71
CA ALA A 479 19.40 16.76 23.46
C ALA A 479 18.42 16.90 22.29
N ALA A 480 18.63 16.16 21.20
CA ALA A 480 17.69 16.13 20.08
C ALA A 480 16.31 15.58 20.50
N ARG A 481 16.29 14.59 21.42
CA ARG A 481 15.08 13.98 21.98
C ARG A 481 14.15 15.01 22.65
N GLU A 482 14.68 16.10 23.22
CA GLU A 482 13.89 17.14 23.86
C GLU A 482 13.02 17.93 22.86
N ILE A 483 13.48 18.07 21.61
CA ILE A 483 12.68 18.68 20.52
C ILE A 483 11.49 17.79 20.19
N PHE A 484 11.69 16.49 20.24
CA PHE A 484 10.69 15.44 19.95
C PHE A 484 10.08 14.83 21.22
N ASP A 485 9.95 15.60 22.29
CA ASP A 485 9.29 15.14 23.51
C ASP A 485 7.86 14.66 23.20
N PRO A 486 7.44 13.47 23.67
CA PRO A 486 6.08 12.94 23.47
C PRO A 486 4.96 13.85 23.95
N ALA A 487 5.23 14.75 24.90
CA ALA A 487 4.27 15.77 25.33
C ALA A 487 4.07 16.89 24.30
N LYS A 488 5.01 17.05 23.35
CA LYS A 488 4.95 18.05 22.29
C LYS A 488 4.29 17.49 21.02
N LYS A 489 3.73 18.38 20.18
CA LYS A 489 3.05 18.01 18.91
C LYS A 489 3.90 17.10 18.02
N LEU A 490 5.22 17.37 17.89
CA LEU A 490 6.11 16.59 17.03
C LEU A 490 6.44 15.20 17.59
N GLY A 491 6.56 15.06 18.90
CA GLY A 491 6.91 13.80 19.55
C GLY A 491 5.71 12.89 19.85
N LYS A 492 4.50 13.45 19.95
CA LYS A 492 3.28 12.70 20.22
C LYS A 492 3.01 11.70 19.11
N ARG A 493 2.79 10.42 19.47
CA ARG A 493 2.42 9.38 18.51
C ARG A 493 1.04 9.67 17.92
N ARG A 494 0.90 9.52 16.60
CA ARG A 494 -0.33 9.78 15.83
C ARG A 494 -1.07 8.48 15.50
N SER A 495 -0.35 7.47 14.98
CA SER A 495 -0.94 6.18 14.62
C SER A 495 -1.19 5.29 15.85
N ASN A 496 -2.32 4.59 15.85
CA ASN A 496 -2.67 3.62 16.88
C ASN A 496 -2.51 2.20 16.36
N PHE A 497 -2.54 1.20 17.25
CA PHE A 497 -2.58 -0.22 16.89
C PHE A 497 -3.95 -0.79 17.18
N GLY A 498 -4.44 -1.62 16.27
CA GLY A 498 -5.69 -2.35 16.39
C GLY A 498 -5.50 -3.82 16.04
N VAL A 499 -6.50 -4.62 16.33
CA VAL A 499 -6.57 -6.02 15.91
C VAL A 499 -7.50 -6.08 14.71
N ALA A 500 -7.03 -6.64 13.58
CA ALA A 500 -7.90 -6.92 12.45
C ALA A 500 -8.96 -7.93 12.88
N LYS A 501 -10.22 -7.50 12.92
CA LYS A 501 -11.34 -8.41 13.16
C LYS A 501 -11.67 -9.11 11.83
N GLU A 502 -11.54 -10.43 11.78
CA GLU A 502 -12.07 -11.22 10.68
C GLU A 502 -13.60 -11.26 10.83
N ILE A 503 -14.29 -10.36 10.13
CA ILE A 503 -15.76 -10.31 10.09
C ILE A 503 -16.19 -10.92 8.77
N ASP A 504 -17.05 -11.94 8.83
CA ASP A 504 -17.74 -12.47 7.65
C ASP A 504 -18.83 -11.47 7.22
N THR A 505 -18.43 -10.53 6.36
CA THR A 505 -19.34 -9.51 5.84
C THR A 505 -20.40 -10.06 4.92
N GLU A 506 -20.17 -11.23 4.28
CA GLU A 506 -21.17 -11.89 3.43
C GLU A 506 -22.29 -12.48 4.29
N ALA A 507 -21.95 -13.23 5.34
CA ALA A 507 -22.93 -13.75 6.29
C ALA A 507 -23.72 -12.63 6.98
N ALA A 508 -23.06 -11.52 7.31
CA ALA A 508 -23.72 -10.35 7.91
C ALA A 508 -24.63 -9.62 6.92
N LEU A 509 -24.29 -9.54 5.64
CA LEU A 509 -25.14 -9.02 4.58
C LEU A 509 -26.36 -9.91 4.36
N GLU A 510 -26.15 -11.22 4.32
CA GLU A 510 -27.24 -12.22 4.20
C GLU A 510 -28.24 -12.09 5.37
N ALA A 511 -27.73 -11.83 6.58
CA ALA A 511 -28.58 -11.64 7.77
C ALA A 511 -29.47 -10.35 7.73
N LEU A 512 -29.13 -9.38 6.89
CA LEU A 512 -29.89 -8.13 6.70
C LEU A 512 -30.97 -8.24 5.62
N ILE A 513 -30.97 -9.30 4.82
CA ILE A 513 -31.98 -9.52 3.79
C ILE A 513 -33.30 -9.85 4.49
N VAL A 514 -34.32 -9.03 4.26
CA VAL A 514 -35.67 -9.31 4.79
C VAL A 514 -36.18 -10.58 4.15
N LYS A 515 -36.48 -11.58 4.96
CA LYS A 515 -36.98 -12.86 4.49
C LYS A 515 -38.43 -12.73 4.04
N GLU A 516 -38.67 -12.68 2.74
CA GLU A 516 -40.00 -12.64 2.12
C GLU A 516 -40.16 -13.83 1.13
N PRO A 517 -41.33 -14.42 1.03
CA PRO A 517 -41.59 -15.44 0.02
C PRO A 517 -41.62 -14.79 -1.37
N VAL A 518 -40.93 -15.42 -2.33
CA VAL A 518 -40.88 -14.98 -3.71
C VAL A 518 -40.98 -16.17 -4.67
N THR A 519 -41.52 -15.94 -5.85
CA THR A 519 -41.52 -16.90 -6.95
C THR A 519 -40.63 -16.38 -8.07
N VAL A 520 -39.51 -17.08 -8.30
CA VAL A 520 -38.60 -16.77 -9.39
C VAL A 520 -39.14 -17.34 -10.68
N VAL A 521 -39.21 -16.52 -11.70
CA VAL A 521 -39.73 -16.89 -13.03
C VAL A 521 -38.65 -16.61 -14.06
N LEU A 522 -38.38 -17.62 -14.90
CA LEU A 522 -37.46 -17.53 -16.04
C LEU A 522 -38.25 -17.81 -17.34
N SER A 523 -38.09 -16.93 -18.31
CA SER A 523 -38.69 -17.09 -19.64
C SER A 523 -37.81 -17.88 -20.61
N SER A 524 -38.39 -18.35 -21.70
CA SER A 524 -37.71 -19.09 -22.78
C SER A 524 -36.58 -18.30 -23.43
N MET A 525 -36.72 -16.98 -23.51
CA MET A 525 -35.69 -16.08 -24.03
C MET A 525 -34.66 -15.67 -22.98
N GLY A 526 -34.74 -16.21 -21.74
CA GLY A 526 -33.79 -16.00 -20.68
C GLY A 526 -33.97 -14.68 -19.89
N TRP A 527 -35.22 -14.17 -19.78
CA TRP A 527 -35.58 -13.08 -18.91
C TRP A 527 -35.99 -13.61 -17.53
N ILE A 528 -35.39 -13.07 -16.46
CA ILE A 528 -35.59 -13.51 -15.09
C ILE A 528 -36.19 -12.39 -14.23
N ARG A 529 -37.09 -12.74 -13.32
CA ARG A 529 -37.68 -11.85 -12.31
C ARG A 529 -38.17 -12.61 -11.10
N ALA A 530 -38.31 -11.92 -9.96
CA ALA A 530 -38.89 -12.47 -8.75
C ALA A 530 -40.24 -11.79 -8.44
N LEU A 531 -41.31 -12.60 -8.39
CA LEU A 531 -42.64 -12.18 -8.01
C LEU A 531 -42.81 -12.26 -6.49
N LYS A 532 -43.54 -11.33 -5.88
CA LYS A 532 -43.81 -11.39 -4.43
C LYS A 532 -44.83 -12.49 -4.10
N GLY A 533 -44.51 -13.34 -3.14
CA GLY A 533 -45.36 -14.44 -2.66
C GLY A 533 -45.16 -15.73 -3.41
N HIS A 534 -45.69 -16.81 -2.82
CA HIS A 534 -45.82 -18.13 -3.43
C HIS A 534 -47.21 -18.33 -4.07
N ASN A 535 -47.45 -19.45 -4.73
CA ASN A 535 -48.69 -19.83 -5.38
C ASN A 535 -49.23 -18.79 -6.39
N GLN A 536 -48.33 -18.20 -7.16
CA GLN A 536 -48.68 -17.24 -8.22
C GLN A 536 -49.39 -17.96 -9.37
N LYS A 537 -50.41 -17.31 -9.94
CA LYS A 537 -51.03 -17.75 -11.16
C LYS A 537 -50.09 -17.49 -12.33
N LEU A 538 -49.30 -18.47 -12.71
CA LEU A 538 -48.26 -18.35 -13.72
C LEU A 538 -48.82 -18.15 -15.12
N ASP A 539 -50.06 -18.61 -15.38
CA ASP A 539 -50.74 -18.49 -16.69
C ASP A 539 -51.14 -17.05 -17.02
N ASP A 540 -51.31 -16.19 -16.01
CA ASP A 540 -51.66 -14.77 -16.20
C ASP A 540 -50.46 -13.86 -16.40
N LEU A 541 -49.22 -14.41 -16.42
CA LEU A 541 -48.01 -13.61 -16.54
C LEU A 541 -47.80 -13.08 -17.96
N LYS A 542 -47.50 -11.79 -18.06
CA LYS A 542 -47.14 -11.17 -19.35
C LYS A 542 -45.65 -11.35 -19.62
N PHE A 543 -45.34 -11.85 -20.78
CA PHE A 543 -43.99 -11.96 -21.36
C PHE A 543 -43.84 -11.02 -22.54
N LYS A 544 -42.64 -10.89 -23.09
CA LYS A 544 -42.41 -10.18 -24.34
C LYS A 544 -43.06 -10.94 -25.51
N GLU A 545 -43.29 -10.25 -26.61
CA GLU A 545 -43.84 -10.87 -27.82
C GLU A 545 -42.95 -12.05 -28.27
N GLY A 546 -43.53 -13.20 -28.41
CA GLY A 546 -42.85 -14.45 -28.80
C GLY A 546 -42.08 -15.14 -27.66
N ASP A 547 -42.21 -14.68 -26.39
CA ASP A 547 -41.59 -15.30 -25.23
C ASP A 547 -42.66 -15.96 -24.31
N GLU A 548 -42.27 -17.01 -23.62
CA GLU A 548 -43.16 -17.79 -22.75
C GLU A 548 -42.45 -18.24 -21.45
N LEU A 549 -43.19 -18.75 -20.51
CA LEU A 549 -42.65 -19.32 -19.29
C LEU A 549 -41.79 -20.56 -19.60
N ALA A 550 -40.52 -20.54 -19.16
CA ALA A 550 -39.66 -21.72 -19.22
C ALA A 550 -39.59 -22.46 -17.87
N LEU A 551 -39.27 -21.77 -16.80
CA LEU A 551 -39.08 -22.32 -15.47
C LEU A 551 -39.64 -21.40 -14.39
N SER A 552 -40.15 -21.98 -13.30
CA SER A 552 -40.54 -21.24 -12.09
C SER A 552 -40.06 -21.98 -10.85
N LEU A 553 -39.73 -21.21 -9.81
CA LEU A 553 -39.19 -21.71 -8.56
C LEU A 553 -39.69 -20.89 -7.38
N GLU A 554 -40.36 -21.49 -6.43
CA GLU A 554 -40.76 -20.84 -5.18
C GLU A 554 -39.60 -20.86 -4.18
N CYS A 555 -39.22 -19.70 -3.63
CA CYS A 555 -38.12 -19.57 -2.71
C CYS A 555 -38.32 -18.40 -1.76
N GLN A 556 -37.35 -18.15 -0.90
CA GLN A 556 -37.28 -16.94 -0.07
C GLN A 556 -36.27 -15.97 -0.68
N THR A 557 -36.40 -14.68 -0.38
CA THR A 557 -35.43 -13.65 -0.78
C THR A 557 -34.00 -13.97 -0.30
N THR A 558 -33.88 -14.71 0.80
CA THR A 558 -32.58 -15.14 1.38
C THR A 558 -31.94 -16.33 0.65
N ASP A 559 -32.67 -16.99 -0.26
CA ASP A 559 -32.21 -18.24 -0.88
C ASP A 559 -31.26 -17.95 -2.06
N LYS A 560 -30.30 -18.86 -2.24
CA LYS A 560 -29.43 -18.89 -3.43
C LYS A 560 -30.09 -19.75 -4.49
N VAL A 561 -30.38 -19.18 -5.63
CA VAL A 561 -30.93 -19.88 -6.78
C VAL A 561 -29.81 -20.40 -7.66
N ILE A 562 -29.75 -21.71 -7.89
CA ILE A 562 -28.80 -22.33 -8.80
C ILE A 562 -29.51 -22.53 -10.15
N LEU A 563 -28.80 -22.17 -11.21
CA LEU A 563 -29.24 -22.24 -12.60
C LEU A 563 -28.31 -23.20 -13.35
N MET A 564 -28.84 -24.31 -13.82
CA MET A 564 -28.08 -25.29 -14.58
C MET A 564 -28.23 -25.04 -16.08
N ALA A 565 -27.12 -24.66 -16.72
CA ALA A 565 -27.09 -24.41 -18.16
C ALA A 565 -26.90 -25.67 -18.99
N SER A 566 -27.40 -25.66 -20.23
CA SER A 566 -27.32 -26.78 -21.16
C SER A 566 -25.88 -27.21 -21.50
N GLY A 567 -24.89 -26.36 -21.30
CA GLY A 567 -23.46 -26.69 -21.40
C GLY A 567 -22.90 -27.43 -20.19
N GLY A 568 -23.73 -27.79 -19.18
CA GLY A 568 -23.31 -28.50 -17.98
C GLY A 568 -22.68 -27.63 -16.93
N ARG A 569 -22.87 -26.31 -16.98
CA ARG A 569 -22.37 -25.32 -16.06
C ARG A 569 -23.45 -24.92 -15.06
N ALA A 570 -23.07 -24.77 -13.79
CA ALA A 570 -23.93 -24.25 -12.73
C ALA A 570 -23.58 -22.76 -12.47
N PHE A 571 -24.59 -21.92 -12.37
CA PHE A 571 -24.51 -20.52 -11.99
C PHE A 571 -25.30 -20.32 -10.70
N THR A 572 -24.90 -19.37 -9.86
CA THR A 572 -25.60 -19.06 -8.61
C THR A 572 -25.91 -17.59 -8.53
N ILE A 573 -27.14 -17.24 -8.18
CA ILE A 573 -27.60 -15.87 -7.94
C ILE A 573 -28.47 -15.83 -6.68
N GLY A 574 -28.33 -14.80 -5.85
CA GLY A 574 -29.23 -14.58 -4.73
C GLY A 574 -30.61 -14.15 -5.22
N ALA A 575 -31.67 -14.67 -4.63
CA ALA A 575 -33.04 -14.30 -4.98
C ALA A 575 -33.33 -12.82 -4.71
N ASP A 576 -32.64 -12.21 -3.73
CA ASP A 576 -32.67 -10.79 -3.38
C ASP A 576 -32.12 -9.87 -4.49
N LYS A 577 -31.25 -10.39 -5.36
CA LYS A 577 -30.61 -9.67 -6.48
C LYS A 577 -31.41 -9.70 -7.77
N LEU A 578 -32.53 -10.43 -7.77
CA LEU A 578 -33.38 -10.53 -8.96
C LEU A 578 -34.29 -9.31 -9.05
N PRO A 579 -34.59 -8.83 -10.28
CA PRO A 579 -35.52 -7.72 -10.48
C PRO A 579 -36.91 -8.09 -9.98
N GLY A 580 -37.60 -7.12 -9.39
CA GLY A 580 -38.96 -7.30 -8.90
C GLY A 580 -39.98 -7.61 -10.00
N GLY A 581 -41.12 -8.15 -9.64
CA GLY A 581 -42.14 -8.66 -10.57
C GLY A 581 -42.86 -7.64 -11.45
N ARG A 582 -42.54 -6.35 -11.38
CA ARG A 582 -43.05 -5.34 -12.29
C ARG A 582 -42.30 -5.37 -13.62
N GLY A 583 -43.04 -5.45 -14.74
CA GLY A 583 -42.44 -5.53 -16.07
C GLY A 583 -42.09 -6.93 -16.53
N HIS A 584 -41.21 -7.08 -17.51
CA HIS A 584 -40.81 -8.38 -18.08
C HIS A 584 -39.59 -9.01 -17.41
N GLY A 585 -38.98 -8.35 -16.40
CA GLY A 585 -37.73 -8.77 -15.79
C GLY A 585 -36.51 -8.24 -16.53
N GLU A 586 -35.36 -8.89 -16.30
CA GLU A 586 -34.07 -8.57 -16.94
C GLU A 586 -33.44 -9.79 -17.59
N PRO A 587 -32.68 -9.61 -18.70
CA PRO A 587 -31.92 -10.71 -19.26
C PRO A 587 -30.94 -11.29 -18.24
N ILE A 588 -30.95 -12.60 -18.01
CA ILE A 588 -30.07 -13.27 -17.06
C ILE A 588 -28.58 -13.00 -17.33
N ARG A 589 -28.24 -12.75 -18.59
CA ARG A 589 -26.87 -12.46 -19.02
C ARG A 589 -26.31 -11.12 -18.54
N LEU A 590 -27.15 -10.24 -18.01
CA LEU A 590 -26.69 -9.01 -17.33
C LEU A 590 -26.01 -9.35 -15.99
N ASN A 591 -26.50 -10.37 -15.30
CA ASN A 591 -26.05 -10.76 -13.99
C ASN A 591 -25.04 -11.91 -14.00
N LEU A 592 -25.14 -12.83 -15.00
CA LEU A 592 -24.34 -14.04 -15.13
C LEU A 592 -23.78 -14.15 -16.55
N GLU A 593 -22.55 -14.66 -16.68
CA GLU A 593 -21.89 -14.85 -17.98
C GLU A 593 -22.34 -16.17 -18.65
N VAL A 594 -23.64 -16.32 -18.89
CA VAL A 594 -24.19 -17.49 -19.59
C VAL A 594 -23.90 -17.36 -21.09
N PRO A 595 -23.23 -18.34 -21.73
CA PRO A 595 -22.93 -18.29 -23.16
C PRO A 595 -24.23 -18.18 -24.02
N GLU A 596 -24.16 -17.49 -25.15
CA GLU A 596 -25.32 -17.26 -26.04
C GLU A 596 -25.90 -18.57 -26.58
N SER A 597 -25.07 -19.58 -26.81
CA SER A 597 -25.46 -20.90 -27.31
C SER A 597 -26.12 -21.80 -26.26
N GLU A 598 -26.15 -21.38 -24.99
CA GLU A 598 -26.65 -22.17 -23.88
C GLU A 598 -27.98 -21.62 -23.36
N THR A 599 -28.85 -22.54 -22.94
CA THR A 599 -30.13 -22.26 -22.26
C THR A 599 -30.10 -22.83 -20.86
N ILE A 600 -30.87 -22.23 -19.95
CA ILE A 600 -31.04 -22.81 -18.60
C ILE A 600 -31.99 -23.98 -18.68
N VAL A 601 -31.59 -25.12 -18.15
CA VAL A 601 -32.33 -26.39 -18.17
C VAL A 601 -33.07 -26.58 -16.86
N GLU A 602 -32.52 -26.14 -15.75
CA GLU A 602 -33.08 -26.36 -14.42
C GLU A 602 -32.79 -25.18 -13.50
N MET A 603 -33.73 -24.84 -12.61
CA MET A 603 -33.58 -23.91 -11.49
C MET A 603 -33.85 -24.68 -10.19
N LEU A 604 -32.98 -24.47 -9.20
CA LEU A 604 -33.12 -25.16 -7.92
C LEU A 604 -32.55 -24.31 -6.76
N ILE A 605 -33.03 -24.64 -5.56
CA ILE A 605 -32.46 -24.16 -4.30
C ILE A 605 -31.55 -25.27 -3.77
N PRO A 606 -30.30 -24.99 -3.41
CA PRO A 606 -29.42 -25.98 -2.81
C PRO A 606 -29.91 -26.35 -1.40
N GLU A 607 -30.03 -27.63 -1.15
CA GLU A 607 -30.39 -28.19 0.16
C GLU A 607 -29.16 -28.82 0.81
N ALA A 608 -28.99 -28.61 2.11
CA ALA A 608 -27.90 -29.23 2.85
C ALA A 608 -27.97 -30.76 2.75
N LYS A 609 -26.87 -31.39 2.29
CA LYS A 609 -26.73 -32.84 2.10
C LYS A 609 -27.61 -33.44 0.99
N ALA A 610 -28.36 -32.67 0.22
CA ALA A 610 -29.08 -33.18 -0.92
C ALA A 610 -28.12 -33.61 -2.05
N ARG A 611 -28.51 -34.64 -2.80
CA ARG A 611 -27.75 -35.18 -3.93
C ARG A 611 -28.63 -35.14 -5.18
N ARG A 612 -28.02 -34.88 -6.33
CA ARG A 612 -28.71 -34.83 -7.62
C ARG A 612 -28.02 -35.71 -8.65
N VAL A 613 -28.82 -36.30 -9.53
CA VAL A 613 -28.29 -36.94 -10.72
C VAL A 613 -28.22 -35.90 -11.82
N VAL A 614 -27.02 -35.68 -12.36
CA VAL A 614 -26.80 -34.87 -13.57
C VAL A 614 -26.45 -35.77 -14.73
N ALA A 615 -27.13 -35.59 -15.87
CA ALA A 615 -26.93 -36.43 -17.02
C ALA A 615 -26.97 -35.69 -18.34
N SER A 616 -26.08 -36.10 -19.28
CA SER A 616 -26.02 -35.56 -20.62
C SER A 616 -27.02 -36.20 -21.57
N SER A 617 -27.34 -35.53 -22.66
CA SER A 617 -28.24 -36.05 -23.73
C SER A 617 -27.75 -37.34 -24.37
N LYS A 618 -26.48 -37.71 -24.22
CA LYS A 618 -25.94 -39.02 -24.65
C LYS A 618 -25.97 -40.09 -23.56
N GLY A 619 -26.55 -39.76 -22.39
CA GLY A 619 -26.73 -40.69 -21.30
C GLY A 619 -25.47 -40.99 -20.49
N TYR A 620 -24.61 -40.04 -20.34
CA TYR A 620 -23.53 -40.05 -19.36
C TYR A 620 -23.91 -39.16 -18.19
N GLY A 621 -23.63 -39.59 -16.96
CA GLY A 621 -23.96 -38.81 -15.79
C GLY A 621 -23.39 -39.39 -14.50
N PHE A 622 -23.65 -38.71 -13.41
CA PHE A 622 -23.18 -39.04 -12.06
C PHE A 622 -24.04 -38.36 -11.00
N ILE A 623 -23.81 -38.70 -9.75
CA ILE A 623 -24.45 -38.05 -8.61
C ILE A 623 -23.52 -36.90 -8.13
N VAL A 624 -24.10 -35.73 -7.90
CA VAL A 624 -23.41 -34.54 -7.36
C VAL A 624 -24.13 -34.05 -6.11
N GLN A 625 -23.40 -33.58 -5.12
CA GLN A 625 -23.98 -32.89 -3.95
C GLN A 625 -24.38 -31.45 -4.30
N ASP A 626 -25.49 -30.96 -3.74
CA ASP A 626 -25.97 -29.58 -3.99
C ASP A 626 -24.93 -28.53 -3.62
N ALA A 627 -24.14 -28.79 -2.57
CA ALA A 627 -23.02 -27.87 -2.16
C ALA A 627 -22.00 -27.68 -3.28
N GLU A 628 -21.77 -28.70 -4.14
CA GLU A 628 -20.82 -28.60 -5.25
C GLU A 628 -21.36 -27.80 -6.45
N LEU A 629 -22.67 -27.56 -6.50
CA LEU A 629 -23.30 -26.76 -7.55
C LEU A 629 -23.17 -25.27 -7.33
N ILE A 630 -22.85 -24.85 -6.10
CA ILE A 630 -22.73 -23.43 -5.75
C ILE A 630 -21.48 -22.84 -6.41
N SER A 631 -21.67 -21.75 -7.15
CA SER A 631 -20.61 -20.97 -7.81
C SER A 631 -20.49 -19.59 -7.20
N SER A 632 -19.26 -19.20 -6.85
CA SER A 632 -18.94 -17.84 -6.34
C SER A 632 -18.66 -16.82 -7.45
N THR A 633 -18.61 -17.26 -8.72
CA THR A 633 -18.23 -16.38 -9.85
C THR A 633 -19.35 -16.24 -10.86
N ARG A 634 -19.43 -15.07 -11.53
CA ARG A 634 -20.39 -14.81 -12.62
C ARG A 634 -20.21 -15.76 -13.82
N LYS A 635 -19.00 -16.35 -14.00
CA LYS A 635 -18.66 -17.32 -15.04
C LYS A 635 -19.24 -18.71 -14.78
N GLY A 636 -19.77 -18.95 -13.59
CA GLY A 636 -20.27 -20.25 -13.19
C GLY A 636 -19.18 -21.32 -13.04
N LYS A 637 -19.60 -22.52 -12.59
CA LYS A 637 -18.73 -23.68 -12.36
C LYS A 637 -19.13 -24.81 -13.30
N ILE A 638 -18.19 -25.44 -14.01
CA ILE A 638 -18.44 -26.59 -14.84
C ILE A 638 -18.66 -27.80 -13.93
N ILE A 639 -19.84 -28.39 -14.00
CA ILE A 639 -20.23 -29.61 -13.27
C ILE A 639 -20.15 -30.82 -14.19
N LEU A 640 -20.92 -30.80 -15.29
CA LEU A 640 -20.97 -31.91 -16.26
C LEU A 640 -20.14 -31.51 -17.50
N ASN A 641 -19.13 -32.34 -17.84
CA ASN A 641 -18.38 -32.15 -19.06
C ASN A 641 -19.19 -32.76 -20.24
N VAL A 642 -19.80 -31.88 -21.03
CA VAL A 642 -20.52 -32.26 -22.25
C VAL A 642 -19.60 -32.21 -23.47
N GLY A 643 -19.74 -33.19 -24.36
CA GLY A 643 -18.99 -33.23 -25.62
C GLY A 643 -19.61 -32.35 -26.72
N PRO A 644 -18.97 -32.26 -27.90
CA PRO A 644 -19.53 -31.56 -29.05
C PRO A 644 -20.95 -32.08 -29.41
N LYS A 645 -21.90 -31.17 -29.60
CA LYS A 645 -23.33 -31.46 -29.87
C LYS A 645 -24.04 -32.24 -28.74
N GLU A 646 -23.47 -32.24 -27.53
CA GLU A 646 -24.03 -32.86 -26.33
C GLU A 646 -24.51 -31.73 -25.41
N LYS A 647 -25.61 -31.97 -24.67
CA LYS A 647 -26.17 -30.98 -23.73
C LYS A 647 -26.49 -31.68 -22.42
N LEU A 648 -26.52 -30.93 -21.32
CA LEU A 648 -27.15 -31.34 -20.08
C LEU A 648 -28.64 -31.62 -20.42
N ALA A 649 -29.13 -32.82 -20.15
CA ALA A 649 -30.52 -33.21 -20.40
C ALA A 649 -31.34 -33.17 -19.11
N VAL A 650 -30.78 -33.62 -18.00
CA VAL A 650 -31.48 -33.81 -16.72
C VAL A 650 -30.60 -33.41 -15.54
N CYS A 651 -31.22 -32.73 -14.56
CA CYS A 651 -30.67 -32.49 -13.23
C CYS A 651 -31.78 -32.68 -12.21
N ILE A 652 -31.86 -33.85 -11.59
CA ILE A 652 -32.96 -34.22 -10.67
C ILE A 652 -32.43 -34.59 -9.30
N LYS A 653 -33.25 -34.36 -8.26
CA LYS A 653 -32.96 -34.77 -6.88
C LYS A 653 -32.99 -36.30 -6.74
N VAL A 654 -32.08 -36.85 -5.94
CA VAL A 654 -32.07 -38.25 -5.59
C VAL A 654 -33.08 -38.50 -4.47
N GLU A 655 -34.22 -39.13 -4.79
CA GLU A 655 -35.32 -39.39 -3.86
C GLU A 655 -35.45 -40.87 -3.45
N GLY A 656 -34.60 -41.74 -3.97
CA GLY A 656 -34.68 -43.17 -3.63
C GLY A 656 -33.47 -43.99 -4.08
N ASP A 657 -33.57 -45.29 -3.86
CA ASP A 657 -32.53 -46.28 -4.10
C ASP A 657 -32.51 -46.82 -5.54
N LEU A 658 -33.51 -46.48 -6.35
CA LEU A 658 -33.63 -46.85 -7.75
C LEU A 658 -33.66 -45.65 -8.68
N THR A 659 -33.03 -45.79 -9.84
CA THR A 659 -33.02 -44.80 -10.92
C THR A 659 -33.66 -45.44 -12.18
N ALA A 660 -34.74 -44.87 -12.67
CA ALA A 660 -35.32 -45.15 -13.95
C ALA A 660 -34.80 -44.22 -15.03
N SER A 661 -34.29 -44.72 -16.12
CA SER A 661 -33.78 -43.96 -17.26
C SER A 661 -34.57 -44.32 -18.52
N ILE A 662 -35.03 -43.29 -19.25
CA ILE A 662 -35.76 -43.46 -20.49
C ILE A 662 -35.11 -42.69 -21.64
N GLY A 663 -34.99 -43.37 -22.78
CA GLY A 663 -34.45 -42.73 -23.99
C GLY A 663 -35.56 -42.21 -24.91
N LYS A 664 -35.19 -41.39 -25.88
CA LYS A 664 -36.07 -40.91 -26.97
C LYS A 664 -36.68 -42.05 -27.78
N ASN A 665 -36.02 -43.20 -27.83
CA ASN A 665 -36.50 -44.44 -28.42
C ASN A 665 -37.54 -45.20 -27.55
N ARG A 666 -38.01 -44.56 -26.45
CA ARG A 666 -38.98 -45.07 -25.49
C ARG A 666 -38.54 -46.36 -24.79
N LYS A 667 -37.25 -46.66 -24.75
CA LYS A 667 -36.74 -47.78 -23.95
C LYS A 667 -36.41 -47.28 -22.55
N LEU A 668 -36.90 -48.01 -21.55
CA LEU A 668 -36.76 -47.78 -20.12
C LEU A 668 -35.84 -48.84 -19.51
N VAL A 669 -34.99 -48.45 -18.59
CA VAL A 669 -34.24 -49.37 -17.72
C VAL A 669 -34.25 -48.79 -16.29
N ILE A 670 -34.39 -49.69 -15.30
CA ILE A 670 -34.32 -49.36 -13.88
C ILE A 670 -33.11 -50.07 -13.31
N PHE A 671 -32.28 -49.34 -12.59
CA PHE A 671 -31.09 -49.86 -11.94
C PHE A 671 -30.90 -49.18 -10.56
N LYS A 672 -30.00 -49.73 -9.73
CA LYS A 672 -29.75 -49.16 -8.42
C LYS A 672 -29.04 -47.81 -8.53
N THR A 673 -29.49 -46.80 -7.79
CA THR A 673 -28.92 -45.46 -7.78
C THR A 673 -27.44 -45.47 -7.35
N GLU A 674 -27.05 -46.41 -6.47
CA GLU A 674 -25.65 -46.61 -6.03
C GLU A 674 -24.68 -47.04 -7.14
N GLU A 675 -25.17 -47.47 -8.31
CA GLU A 675 -24.33 -47.76 -9.48
C GLU A 675 -23.80 -46.46 -10.15
N LEU A 676 -24.34 -45.31 -9.80
CA LEU A 676 -23.83 -44.00 -10.25
C LEU A 676 -22.77 -43.51 -9.27
N PRO A 677 -21.58 -43.14 -9.75
CA PRO A 677 -20.54 -42.56 -8.88
C PRO A 677 -20.95 -41.18 -8.38
N GLU A 678 -20.55 -40.85 -7.15
CA GLU A 678 -20.66 -39.49 -6.62
C GLU A 678 -19.41 -38.73 -6.98
N MET A 679 -19.54 -37.56 -7.63
CA MET A 679 -18.45 -36.77 -8.16
C MET A 679 -18.78 -35.27 -8.04
N ALA A 680 -17.76 -34.43 -7.76
CA ALA A 680 -17.92 -32.99 -7.78
C ALA A 680 -18.03 -32.40 -9.19
N ARG A 681 -17.38 -33.02 -10.17
CA ARG A 681 -17.40 -32.63 -11.60
C ARG A 681 -16.89 -33.78 -12.49
N GLY A 682 -17.31 -33.82 -13.75
CA GLY A 682 -16.75 -34.76 -14.71
C GLY A 682 -17.71 -35.08 -15.83
N LYS A 683 -17.40 -36.12 -16.63
CA LYS A 683 -18.30 -36.66 -17.66
C LYS A 683 -19.27 -37.71 -17.06
N GLY A 684 -18.88 -38.34 -15.95
CA GLY A 684 -19.62 -39.44 -15.34
C GLY A 684 -19.52 -40.73 -16.10
N VAL A 685 -20.44 -41.64 -15.78
CA VAL A 685 -20.53 -43.00 -16.36
C VAL A 685 -21.74 -43.11 -17.28
N LYS A 686 -21.74 -44.11 -18.17
CA LYS A 686 -22.85 -44.37 -19.07
C LYS A 686 -24.05 -44.88 -18.27
N ILE A 687 -25.16 -44.16 -18.31
CA ILE A 687 -26.41 -44.49 -17.59
C ILE A 687 -27.19 -45.56 -18.34
N GLN A 688 -27.46 -45.31 -19.63
CA GLN A 688 -28.17 -46.20 -20.52
C GLN A 688 -27.49 -46.24 -21.90
N SER A 689 -27.59 -47.34 -22.61
CA SER A 689 -27.10 -47.48 -23.98
C SER A 689 -28.23 -47.21 -24.97
N PHE A 690 -28.00 -46.22 -25.85
CA PHE A 690 -28.96 -45.86 -26.89
C PHE A 690 -28.40 -46.26 -28.26
N ALA A 691 -29.20 -46.91 -29.09
CA ALA A 691 -28.85 -47.11 -30.48
C ALA A 691 -29.06 -45.81 -31.29
N ASP A 692 -30.07 -45.03 -30.90
CA ASP A 692 -30.47 -43.75 -31.49
C ASP A 692 -31.15 -42.85 -30.45
N GLY A 693 -31.28 -41.56 -30.73
CA GLY A 693 -32.08 -40.59 -29.99
C GLY A 693 -31.51 -40.05 -28.66
N GLY A 694 -30.74 -40.85 -27.90
CA GLY A 694 -30.13 -40.47 -26.63
C GLY A 694 -31.11 -40.45 -25.44
N LEU A 695 -30.62 -39.92 -24.31
CA LEU A 695 -31.38 -39.78 -23.06
C LEU A 695 -32.50 -38.73 -23.20
N LEU A 696 -33.66 -39.03 -22.71
CA LEU A 696 -34.82 -38.15 -22.69
C LEU A 696 -35.11 -37.64 -21.27
N ASP A 697 -35.25 -38.58 -20.29
CA ASP A 697 -35.61 -38.25 -18.92
C ASP A 697 -35.07 -39.28 -17.92
N LEU A 698 -35.00 -38.89 -16.64
CA LEU A 698 -34.63 -39.72 -15.50
C LEU A 698 -35.61 -39.49 -14.34
N LYS A 699 -35.82 -40.53 -13.55
CA LYS A 699 -36.53 -40.43 -12.27
C LYS A 699 -35.84 -41.31 -11.25
N THR A 700 -35.65 -40.79 -10.04
CA THR A 700 -35.23 -41.58 -8.90
C THR A 700 -36.43 -41.86 -8.01
N PHE A 701 -36.51 -43.04 -7.39
CA PHE A 701 -37.63 -43.45 -6.54
C PHE A 701 -37.21 -44.52 -5.55
N ALA A 702 -37.95 -44.64 -4.45
CA ALA A 702 -37.73 -45.70 -3.50
C ALA A 702 -38.38 -47.00 -3.99
N ARG A 703 -37.73 -48.13 -3.74
CA ARG A 703 -38.25 -49.47 -4.12
C ARG A 703 -39.65 -49.75 -3.56
N ALA A 704 -39.96 -49.18 -2.38
CA ALA A 704 -41.26 -49.34 -1.74
C ALA A 704 -42.40 -48.64 -2.50
N ASP A 705 -42.09 -47.50 -3.15
CA ASP A 705 -43.08 -46.65 -3.81
C ASP A 705 -43.39 -47.11 -5.26
N GLY A 706 -42.50 -47.92 -5.84
CA GLY A 706 -42.62 -48.34 -7.22
C GLY A 706 -42.42 -47.24 -8.26
N LEU A 707 -42.48 -47.60 -9.55
CA LEU A 707 -42.37 -46.65 -10.62
C LEU A 707 -43.70 -45.96 -10.89
N SER A 708 -43.73 -44.62 -10.71
CA SER A 708 -44.88 -43.78 -11.02
C SER A 708 -44.49 -42.64 -11.95
N TRP A 709 -45.47 -42.12 -12.72
CA TRP A 709 -45.33 -40.94 -13.57
C TRP A 709 -46.63 -40.14 -13.57
N SER A 710 -46.57 -38.85 -13.92
CA SER A 710 -47.77 -38.01 -14.10
C SER A 710 -48.19 -38.04 -15.57
N ASP A 711 -49.50 -38.22 -15.87
CA ASP A 711 -50.02 -38.09 -17.23
C ASP A 711 -50.19 -36.63 -17.65
N SER A 712 -50.59 -36.38 -18.90
CA SER A 712 -50.78 -35.02 -19.44
C SER A 712 -51.90 -34.24 -18.74
N ALA A 713 -52.75 -34.87 -17.93
CA ALA A 713 -53.76 -34.24 -17.09
C ALA A 713 -53.33 -34.09 -15.62
N GLY A 714 -52.04 -34.34 -15.29
CA GLY A 714 -51.49 -34.25 -13.95
C GLY A 714 -51.84 -35.42 -13.02
N ARG A 715 -52.55 -36.49 -13.52
CA ARG A 715 -52.92 -37.62 -12.69
C ARG A 715 -51.75 -38.60 -12.55
N GLN A 716 -51.53 -39.10 -11.32
CA GLN A 716 -50.49 -40.09 -11.05
C GLN A 716 -50.89 -41.46 -11.66
N GLN A 717 -49.97 -42.02 -12.40
CA GLN A 717 -50.03 -43.37 -12.96
C GLN A 717 -48.91 -44.22 -12.37
N SER A 718 -49.09 -45.52 -12.22
CA SER A 718 -48.05 -46.43 -11.74
C SER A 718 -48.02 -47.74 -12.61
N ALA A 719 -46.87 -48.38 -12.62
CA ALA A 719 -46.71 -49.70 -13.21
C ALA A 719 -46.60 -50.73 -12.09
N ASP A 720 -47.57 -51.62 -11.97
CA ASP A 720 -47.58 -52.71 -10.93
C ASP A 720 -46.43 -53.70 -11.18
N ASP A 721 -46.10 -53.94 -12.45
CA ASP A 721 -45.04 -54.82 -12.91
C ASP A 721 -43.70 -54.15 -13.20
N TRP A 722 -43.47 -52.98 -12.60
CA TRP A 722 -42.24 -52.15 -12.81
C TRP A 722 -40.94 -52.96 -12.65
N LYS A 723 -40.94 -54.05 -11.94
CA LYS A 723 -39.77 -54.92 -11.73
C LYS A 723 -39.24 -55.53 -13.04
N ASP A 724 -40.08 -55.65 -14.08
CA ASP A 724 -39.69 -56.16 -15.39
C ASP A 724 -38.69 -55.30 -16.14
N TRP A 725 -38.53 -54.02 -15.77
CA TRP A 725 -37.55 -53.10 -16.31
C TRP A 725 -36.27 -53.03 -15.50
N ILE A 726 -36.16 -53.82 -14.41
CA ILE A 726 -34.96 -53.91 -13.63
C ILE A 726 -33.84 -54.51 -14.47
N GLY A 727 -32.72 -53.84 -14.53
CA GLY A 727 -31.52 -54.25 -15.23
C GLY A 727 -30.27 -53.69 -14.57
N LYS A 728 -29.16 -53.77 -15.30
CA LYS A 728 -27.90 -53.11 -14.90
C LYS A 728 -27.76 -51.79 -15.65
N ARG A 729 -27.04 -50.85 -15.03
CA ARG A 729 -26.64 -49.62 -15.69
C ARG A 729 -25.98 -49.88 -17.06
N ALA A 730 -26.11 -48.99 -18.01
CA ALA A 730 -25.61 -49.08 -19.39
C ALA A 730 -26.27 -50.11 -20.30
N GLN A 731 -27.33 -50.78 -19.88
CA GLN A 731 -28.16 -51.62 -20.77
C GLN A 731 -29.07 -50.75 -21.65
N SER A 732 -29.58 -51.30 -22.76
CA SER A 732 -30.48 -50.58 -23.66
C SER A 732 -31.91 -50.44 -23.10
N GLY A 733 -32.30 -51.31 -22.17
CA GLY A 733 -33.66 -51.35 -21.60
C GLY A 733 -34.72 -51.99 -22.50
N ARG A 734 -35.97 -51.98 -22.02
CA ARG A 734 -37.15 -52.48 -22.70
C ARG A 734 -38.12 -51.34 -23.03
N LEU A 735 -39.07 -51.54 -23.93
CA LEU A 735 -40.09 -50.52 -24.20
C LEU A 735 -40.84 -50.15 -22.91
N ALA A 736 -41.14 -48.87 -22.77
CA ALA A 736 -41.85 -48.33 -21.61
C ALA A 736 -43.24 -49.03 -21.41
N PRO A 737 -43.79 -48.99 -20.19
CA PRO A 737 -45.07 -49.57 -19.87
C PRO A 737 -46.22 -49.09 -20.79
N ARG A 738 -47.23 -49.88 -20.99
CA ARG A 738 -48.48 -49.47 -21.66
C ARG A 738 -49.09 -48.30 -20.83
N GLY A 739 -49.50 -47.23 -21.52
CA GLY A 739 -50.02 -46.01 -20.85
C GLY A 739 -48.96 -44.99 -20.42
N PHE A 740 -47.64 -45.25 -20.62
CA PHE A 740 -46.59 -44.25 -20.36
C PHE A 740 -46.77 -43.07 -21.31
N ASN A 741 -46.45 -41.88 -20.82
CA ASN A 741 -46.65 -40.62 -21.52
C ASN A 741 -46.13 -40.61 -22.95
N LYS A 742 -46.89 -39.99 -23.85
CA LYS A 742 -46.53 -39.88 -25.29
C LYS A 742 -45.24 -39.04 -25.45
N ASN A 743 -45.03 -38.02 -24.61
CA ASN A 743 -43.82 -37.19 -24.61
C ASN A 743 -42.58 -37.95 -24.11
N GLY A 744 -42.74 -39.14 -23.50
CA GLY A 744 -41.66 -39.94 -22.99
C GLY A 744 -41.08 -39.49 -21.65
N LYS A 745 -41.65 -38.50 -21.00
CA LYS A 745 -41.17 -37.96 -19.70
C LYS A 745 -41.95 -38.54 -18.53
N PHE A 746 -41.30 -38.60 -17.35
CA PHE A 746 -41.96 -39.01 -16.09
C PHE A 746 -42.88 -37.94 -15.54
N SER A 747 -42.62 -36.65 -15.88
CA SER A 747 -43.52 -35.52 -15.64
C SER A 747 -44.51 -35.38 -16.79
N GLY A 748 -45.77 -35.06 -16.50
CA GLY A 748 -46.85 -35.05 -17.48
C GLY A 748 -46.82 -33.88 -18.48
N GLY A 749 -46.02 -32.89 -18.30
CA GLY A 749 -46.01 -31.66 -19.10
C GLY A 749 -44.65 -31.32 -19.70
#